data_2e05756fae0c33f491b738228920cb08
#
_entry.id   2e05756fae0c33f491b738228920cb08
#
_cell.length_a   1.000
_cell.length_b   1.000
_cell.length_c   1.000
_cell.angle_alpha   90.00
_cell.angle_beta   90.00
_cell.angle_gamma   90.00
#
_symmetry.space_group_name_H-M   'P 1'
#
loop_
_entity.id
_entity.type
_entity.pdbx_description
1 polymer ?
#
loop_
_entity_poly.entity_id
_entity_poly.type
_entity_poly.pdbx_seq_one_letter_code
_entity_poly.pdbx_strand_id
1 'polypeptide(L)'
;REHIRNIAIAAHIDHGKTTLSDNLIAGAGMMSEDLAGKSRVLDFDEQESARGITINAASASMVHVVDGQDYLINLIDTPGHVDFGGDVTRAMRAVDGCIILACAVEGTMPQTETVVRQALKEKVRPVLFINKVDRLINELQIDGPEMMSRFEKIITKVNKLISTYAPEDLRKEWQVSVQKGTVAFGSAYYNWGMSIPYMQKSNINFKQIFEYCHNDNQKELAKLAPVHTVLLDMTVEKHPSPVIAQKYRIPNIWQGDLDSGVGKAMMECDPDGPLSLMITKIWMDPHAGEVAVGRVYSGRIKHGESVWAIGAAKAERVQQVGMMVGGDRIATSEVTSGNIAAITGIRSAAAGVTIAREKDAPPFEAIRHISEPVVTVAVEPKSMKDLPKFIDALRGLAKADASLDVSTNQETGEALLAGMGELHLEITVYRLEEEQGIKVKVSEPIVVYRESVQSDNKGRPFEGKSPNRHNRFYIETEPLPDIVVEKLRAGEFRDGAVRSKDAKEVGDQFAEYGMDKDMMRKIYAINGTNVLVNDTKGIQNLHETRELIIDGFNDVCKKGPVADEPLMGVLVRLVDAKLHEDAIHRGPAQTIPAVRNAVKGAFMRSRPVIFEPIQKIQIDSPNDVIGGVTREVSTRRGIIEDMPVEDGVTTVSYTHLTLPTSKI
;
A
#
# COMPACT_ATOMS: atom_id res chain seq x y z
N ARG A 1 -4.25 3.12 -32.09
CA ARG A 1 -3.45 2.52 -31.00
C ARG A 1 -1.97 2.90 -31.12
N GLU A 2 -1.42 2.92 -32.30
CA GLU A 2 -0.05 3.36 -32.58
C GLU A 2 0.17 4.84 -32.27
N HIS A 3 -0.88 5.67 -32.42
CA HIS A 3 -0.88 7.10 -32.10
C HIS A 3 -1.37 7.41 -30.69
N ILE A 4 -1.30 6.46 -29.77
CA ILE A 4 -1.59 6.68 -28.36
C ILE A 4 -0.26 6.69 -27.57
N ARG A 5 -0.15 7.61 -26.62
CA ARG A 5 0.94 7.64 -25.63
C ARG A 5 0.34 7.77 -24.24
N ASN A 6 0.64 6.81 -23.38
CA ASN A 6 0.26 6.86 -21.97
C ASN A 6 1.50 7.18 -21.17
N ILE A 7 1.55 8.32 -20.55
CA ILE A 7 2.73 8.83 -19.86
C ILE A 7 2.41 9.29 -18.44
N ALA A 8 3.42 9.21 -17.58
CA ALA A 8 3.39 9.83 -16.26
C ALA A 8 4.53 10.83 -16.11
N ILE A 9 4.35 11.82 -15.24
CA ILE A 9 5.45 12.69 -14.79
C ILE A 9 5.85 12.26 -13.38
N ALA A 10 7.13 11.96 -13.21
CA ALA A 10 7.75 11.54 -11.97
C ALA A 10 8.75 12.60 -11.48
N ALA A 11 8.52 13.16 -10.31
CA ALA A 11 9.34 14.24 -9.76
C ALA A 11 9.41 14.18 -8.23
N HIS A 12 10.46 14.80 -7.69
CA HIS A 12 10.48 15.20 -6.28
C HIS A 12 9.54 16.38 -6.02
N ILE A 13 9.17 16.62 -4.76
CA ILE A 13 8.44 17.80 -4.31
C ILE A 13 9.21 19.05 -4.76
N ASP A 14 8.52 20.09 -5.14
CA ASP A 14 9.07 21.39 -5.58
C ASP A 14 9.96 21.36 -6.82
N HIS A 15 10.12 20.24 -7.53
CA HIS A 15 10.86 20.22 -8.80
C HIS A 15 10.09 20.84 -9.97
N GLY A 16 8.83 21.27 -9.75
CA GLY A 16 8.02 21.97 -10.74
C GLY A 16 7.14 21.05 -11.59
N LYS A 17 6.73 19.92 -11.03
CA LYS A 17 5.90 18.91 -11.69
C LYS A 17 4.54 19.48 -12.14
N THR A 18 3.75 20.05 -11.23
CA THR A 18 2.44 20.64 -11.51
C THR A 18 2.54 21.77 -12.52
N THR A 19 3.56 22.64 -12.38
CA THR A 19 3.81 23.72 -13.36
C THR A 19 4.08 23.16 -14.76
N LEU A 20 4.83 22.05 -14.83
CA LEU A 20 5.08 21.39 -16.12
C LEU A 20 3.81 20.76 -16.68
N SER A 21 3.04 20.05 -15.87
CA SER A 21 1.76 19.43 -16.26
C SER A 21 0.79 20.48 -16.81
N ASP A 22 0.64 21.62 -16.14
CA ASP A 22 -0.19 22.73 -16.60
C ASP A 22 0.25 23.27 -17.98
N ASN A 23 1.57 23.43 -18.18
CA ASN A 23 2.09 23.89 -19.49
C ASN A 23 1.83 22.89 -20.62
N LEU A 24 1.90 21.57 -20.34
CA LEU A 24 1.59 20.54 -21.33
C LEU A 24 0.11 20.57 -21.72
N ILE A 25 -0.79 20.73 -20.73
CA ILE A 25 -2.24 20.80 -20.92
C ILE A 25 -2.64 22.07 -21.67
N ALA A 26 -2.05 23.22 -21.31
CA ALA A 26 -2.29 24.50 -21.98
C ALA A 26 -1.81 24.46 -23.43
N GLY A 27 -0.62 23.91 -23.66
CA GLY A 27 -0.06 23.77 -25.01
C GLY A 27 -0.84 22.83 -25.92
N ALA A 28 -1.61 21.90 -25.34
CA ALA A 28 -2.57 21.08 -26.07
C ALA A 28 -3.93 21.77 -26.31
N GLY A 29 -4.05 23.07 -25.99
CA GLY A 29 -5.27 23.86 -26.22
C GLY A 29 -6.42 23.57 -25.25
N MET A 30 -6.17 22.87 -24.15
CA MET A 30 -7.21 22.49 -23.18
C MET A 30 -7.44 23.55 -22.10
N MET A 31 -6.56 24.56 -22.02
CA MET A 31 -6.71 25.73 -21.17
C MET A 31 -6.02 26.94 -21.80
N SER A 32 -6.34 28.16 -21.30
CA SER A 32 -5.68 29.39 -21.73
C SER A 32 -4.20 29.40 -21.34
N GLU A 33 -3.31 29.79 -22.27
CA GLU A 33 -1.86 29.91 -22.02
C GLU A 33 -1.53 30.89 -20.89
N ASP A 34 -2.36 31.93 -20.67
CA ASP A 34 -2.18 32.90 -19.59
C ASP A 34 -2.35 32.30 -18.17
N LEU A 35 -3.06 31.16 -18.09
CA LEU A 35 -3.30 30.41 -16.86
C LEU A 35 -2.29 29.28 -16.66
N ALA A 36 -1.51 28.93 -17.67
CA ALA A 36 -0.52 27.88 -17.62
C ALA A 36 0.50 28.12 -16.49
N GLY A 37 0.74 27.09 -15.67
CA GLY A 37 1.64 27.16 -14.52
C GLY A 37 1.14 27.97 -13.33
N LYS A 38 -0.09 28.51 -13.39
CA LYS A 38 -0.71 29.30 -12.30
C LYS A 38 -1.99 28.68 -11.77
N SER A 39 -2.76 28.00 -12.61
CA SER A 39 -4.10 27.51 -12.29
C SER A 39 -4.14 26.16 -11.60
N ARG A 40 -3.02 25.40 -11.64
CA ARG A 40 -2.93 24.06 -11.05
C ARG A 40 -4.14 23.19 -11.43
N VAL A 41 -4.43 23.07 -12.72
CA VAL A 41 -5.64 22.40 -13.24
C VAL A 41 -5.75 20.94 -12.80
N LEU A 42 -4.63 20.29 -12.54
CA LEU A 42 -4.60 18.92 -12.04
C LEU A 42 -4.62 18.84 -10.50
N ASP A 43 -4.33 19.93 -9.78
CA ASP A 43 -4.44 20.01 -8.32
C ASP A 43 -5.82 20.60 -7.95
N PHE A 44 -6.89 19.85 -8.22
CA PHE A 44 -8.28 20.29 -8.01
C PHE A 44 -8.82 19.97 -6.61
N ASP A 45 -8.07 19.22 -5.79
CA ASP A 45 -8.37 18.96 -4.39
C ASP A 45 -8.03 20.21 -3.54
N GLU A 46 -8.93 20.63 -2.66
CA GLU A 46 -8.72 21.79 -1.78
C GLU A 46 -7.46 21.64 -0.92
N GLN A 47 -7.14 20.41 -0.50
CA GLN A 47 -5.93 20.12 0.30
C GLN A 47 -4.65 20.27 -0.52
N GLU A 48 -4.67 19.92 -1.81
CA GLU A 48 -3.56 20.12 -2.74
C GLU A 48 -3.27 21.62 -2.91
N SER A 49 -4.33 22.40 -3.14
CA SER A 49 -4.23 23.84 -3.30
C SER A 49 -3.76 24.54 -2.02
N ALA A 50 -4.31 24.16 -0.85
CA ALA A 50 -3.96 24.76 0.43
C ALA A 50 -2.52 24.46 0.87
N ARG A 51 -2.04 23.26 0.61
CA ARG A 51 -0.71 22.78 1.03
C ARG A 51 0.37 22.98 -0.05
N GLY A 52 -0.02 23.24 -1.29
CA GLY A 52 0.89 23.43 -2.42
C GLY A 52 1.57 22.14 -2.89
N ILE A 53 1.01 20.97 -2.59
CA ILE A 53 1.54 19.64 -2.97
C ILE A 53 0.49 18.83 -3.71
N THR A 54 0.89 18.03 -4.69
CA THR A 54 0.01 17.04 -5.34
C THR A 54 -0.14 15.82 -4.43
N ILE A 55 -1.38 15.48 -4.11
CA ILE A 55 -1.77 14.36 -3.24
C ILE A 55 -2.27 13.19 -4.09
N ASN A 56 -3.16 13.48 -5.03
CA ASN A 56 -3.82 12.50 -5.88
C ASN A 56 -3.17 12.45 -7.27
N ALA A 57 -3.02 11.24 -7.82
CA ALA A 57 -2.70 11.13 -9.23
C ALA A 57 -3.89 11.64 -10.06
N ALA A 58 -3.68 12.63 -10.90
CA ALA A 58 -4.69 13.18 -11.81
C ALA A 58 -4.39 12.79 -13.25
N SER A 59 -5.44 12.57 -14.04
CA SER A 59 -5.30 12.16 -15.44
C SER A 59 -5.84 13.24 -16.38
N ALA A 60 -5.11 13.51 -17.46
CA ALA A 60 -5.57 14.37 -18.56
C ALA A 60 -5.30 13.70 -19.90
N SER A 61 -6.35 13.63 -20.74
CA SER A 61 -6.22 13.13 -22.11
C SER A 61 -6.22 14.32 -23.07
N MET A 62 -5.17 14.44 -23.88
CA MET A 62 -4.96 15.58 -24.79
C MET A 62 -4.54 15.10 -26.18
N VAL A 63 -4.75 15.94 -27.18
CA VAL A 63 -4.30 15.70 -28.57
C VAL A 63 -3.12 16.59 -28.88
N HIS A 64 -2.07 16.00 -29.46
CA HIS A 64 -0.89 16.72 -29.94
C HIS A 64 -0.57 16.31 -31.38
N VAL A 65 -0.22 17.28 -32.22
CA VAL A 65 0.04 17.07 -33.64
C VAL A 65 1.53 17.05 -33.90
N VAL A 66 2.03 15.95 -34.47
CA VAL A 66 3.43 15.81 -34.90
C VAL A 66 3.44 15.42 -36.38
N ASP A 67 4.14 16.19 -37.22
CA ASP A 67 4.26 15.96 -38.66
C ASP A 67 2.90 15.77 -39.37
N GLY A 68 1.88 16.52 -38.92
CA GLY A 68 0.53 16.49 -39.50
C GLY A 68 -0.31 15.28 -39.08
N GLN A 69 0.14 14.48 -38.09
CA GLN A 69 -0.59 13.36 -37.52
C GLN A 69 -1.01 13.65 -36.08
N ASP A 70 -2.25 13.31 -35.75
CA ASP A 70 -2.80 13.46 -34.40
C ASP A 70 -2.37 12.32 -33.51
N TYR A 71 -1.87 12.64 -32.32
CA TYR A 71 -1.54 11.73 -31.26
C TYR A 71 -2.38 12.00 -30.03
N LEU A 72 -3.00 10.95 -29.49
CA LEU A 72 -3.68 11.02 -28.20
C LEU A 72 -2.66 10.74 -27.09
N ILE A 73 -2.47 11.72 -26.21
CA ILE A 73 -1.57 11.60 -25.07
C ILE A 73 -2.40 11.58 -23.79
N ASN A 74 -2.35 10.46 -23.08
CA ASN A 74 -2.93 10.30 -21.74
C ASN A 74 -1.82 10.57 -20.73
N LEU A 75 -1.87 11.74 -20.11
CA LEU A 75 -0.95 12.17 -19.07
C LEU A 75 -1.50 11.81 -17.70
N ILE A 76 -0.70 11.20 -16.84
CA ILE A 76 -0.99 11.03 -15.41
C ILE A 76 0.03 11.86 -14.62
N ASP A 77 -0.45 12.87 -13.91
CA ASP A 77 0.34 13.59 -12.93
C ASP A 77 0.40 12.79 -11.63
N THR A 78 1.60 12.53 -11.11
CA THR A 78 1.78 11.68 -9.93
C THR A 78 2.17 12.50 -8.71
N PRO A 79 1.79 12.10 -7.48
CA PRO A 79 2.29 12.74 -6.26
C PRO A 79 3.82 12.71 -6.20
N GLY A 80 4.40 13.74 -5.58
CA GLY A 80 5.86 13.81 -5.33
C GLY A 80 6.25 13.39 -3.92
N HIS A 81 5.30 13.31 -2.98
CA HIS A 81 5.55 12.98 -1.58
C HIS A 81 5.57 11.46 -1.35
N VAL A 82 6.46 10.99 -0.46
CA VAL A 82 6.60 9.55 -0.15
C VAL A 82 5.32 8.94 0.43
N ASP A 83 4.55 9.72 1.17
CA ASP A 83 3.29 9.28 1.78
C ASP A 83 2.23 8.84 0.76
N PHE A 84 2.36 9.30 -0.49
CA PHE A 84 1.46 8.96 -1.60
C PHE A 84 2.09 8.02 -2.63
N GLY A 85 3.12 7.28 -2.25
CA GLY A 85 3.82 6.32 -3.11
C GLY A 85 2.93 5.24 -3.72
N GLY A 86 1.81 4.93 -3.06
CA GLY A 86 0.78 4.03 -3.57
C GLY A 86 0.14 4.52 -4.88
N ASP A 87 -0.20 5.80 -4.96
CA ASP A 87 -0.74 6.41 -6.17
C ASP A 87 0.27 6.40 -7.31
N VAL A 88 1.55 6.63 -7.00
CA VAL A 88 2.64 6.56 -7.99
C VAL A 88 2.74 5.15 -8.58
N THR A 89 2.72 4.11 -7.76
CA THR A 89 2.80 2.72 -8.24
C THR A 89 1.62 2.37 -9.14
N ARG A 90 0.42 2.80 -8.77
CA ARG A 90 -0.80 2.60 -9.57
C ARG A 90 -0.74 3.35 -10.91
N ALA A 91 -0.26 4.59 -10.90
CA ALA A 91 -0.07 5.38 -12.11
C ALA A 91 0.94 4.69 -13.05
N MET A 92 2.07 4.20 -12.53
CA MET A 92 3.07 3.48 -13.34
C MET A 92 2.51 2.18 -13.95
N ARG A 93 1.55 1.52 -13.31
CA ARG A 93 0.86 0.36 -13.88
C ARG A 93 0.00 0.74 -15.11
N ALA A 94 -0.56 1.96 -15.15
CA ALA A 94 -1.43 2.42 -16.22
C ALA A 94 -0.68 2.95 -17.46
N VAL A 95 0.57 3.45 -17.31
CA VAL A 95 1.31 4.16 -18.36
C VAL A 95 2.39 3.31 -19.03
N ASP A 96 2.87 3.74 -20.20
CA ASP A 96 3.89 3.06 -20.98
C ASP A 96 5.22 3.83 -21.01
N GLY A 97 5.17 5.13 -20.70
CA GLY A 97 6.32 6.02 -20.63
C GLY A 97 6.29 6.93 -19.40
N CYS A 98 7.45 7.43 -19.00
CA CYS A 98 7.58 8.32 -17.86
C CYS A 98 8.57 9.45 -18.16
N ILE A 99 8.16 10.71 -17.90
CA ILE A 99 9.05 11.87 -17.88
C ILE A 99 9.62 12.00 -16.48
N ILE A 100 10.90 11.69 -16.31
CA ILE A 100 11.63 11.94 -15.07
C ILE A 100 11.99 13.42 -15.02
N LEU A 101 11.51 14.12 -14.00
CA LEU A 101 11.77 15.54 -13.80
C LEU A 101 12.83 15.71 -12.70
N ALA A 102 13.99 16.26 -13.05
CA ALA A 102 15.07 16.58 -12.13
C ALA A 102 15.30 18.08 -12.05
N CYS A 103 15.59 18.59 -10.85
CA CYS A 103 15.96 20.00 -10.67
C CYS A 103 17.43 20.21 -11.09
N ALA A 104 17.69 21.22 -11.92
CA ALA A 104 19.05 21.55 -12.35
C ALA A 104 19.95 21.99 -11.19
N VAL A 105 19.38 22.57 -10.13
CA VAL A 105 20.10 23.05 -8.94
C VAL A 105 20.38 21.91 -7.97
N GLU A 106 19.35 21.14 -7.59
CA GLU A 106 19.39 20.11 -6.55
C GLU A 106 19.79 18.72 -7.09
N GLY A 107 19.58 18.52 -8.40
CA GLY A 107 19.84 17.23 -9.04
C GLY A 107 18.71 16.22 -8.81
N THR A 108 19.08 14.95 -8.70
CA THR A 108 18.16 13.86 -8.36
C THR A 108 18.14 13.64 -6.86
N MET A 109 16.95 13.65 -6.27
CA MET A 109 16.70 13.47 -4.84
C MET A 109 16.29 12.01 -4.54
N PRO A 110 16.36 11.52 -3.29
CA PRO A 110 16.00 10.14 -2.93
C PRO A 110 14.60 9.74 -3.38
N GLN A 111 13.63 10.64 -3.31
CA GLN A 111 12.26 10.37 -3.77
C GLN A 111 12.21 10.16 -5.29
N THR A 112 13.01 10.92 -6.07
CA THR A 112 13.15 10.69 -7.51
C THR A 112 13.67 9.29 -7.79
N GLU A 113 14.64 8.81 -7.01
CA GLU A 113 15.18 7.45 -7.15
C GLU A 113 14.11 6.39 -6.89
N THR A 114 13.30 6.56 -5.85
CA THR A 114 12.20 5.66 -5.53
C THR A 114 11.17 5.58 -6.66
N VAL A 115 10.74 6.73 -7.19
CA VAL A 115 9.78 6.78 -8.28
C VAL A 115 10.34 6.19 -9.58
N VAL A 116 11.60 6.45 -9.91
CA VAL A 116 12.29 5.85 -11.06
C VAL A 116 12.37 4.33 -10.90
N ARG A 117 12.74 3.82 -9.71
CA ARG A 117 12.74 2.39 -9.42
C ARG A 117 11.35 1.76 -9.62
N GLN A 118 10.28 2.42 -9.16
CA GLN A 118 8.90 1.96 -9.38
C GLN A 118 8.56 1.91 -10.87
N ALA A 119 8.87 2.96 -11.63
CA ALA A 119 8.63 3.01 -13.07
C ALA A 119 9.36 1.87 -13.82
N LEU A 120 10.64 1.66 -13.50
CA LEU A 120 11.46 0.61 -14.13
C LEU A 120 10.96 -0.80 -13.77
N LYS A 121 10.51 -1.03 -12.53
CA LYS A 121 9.91 -2.30 -12.09
C LYS A 121 8.63 -2.62 -12.87
N GLU A 122 7.81 -1.61 -13.17
CA GLU A 122 6.61 -1.73 -14.00
C GLU A 122 6.90 -1.72 -15.52
N LYS A 123 8.19 -1.76 -15.89
CA LYS A 123 8.67 -1.70 -17.28
C LYS A 123 8.13 -0.48 -18.05
N VAL A 124 8.16 0.69 -17.41
CA VAL A 124 7.81 1.97 -18.02
C VAL A 124 9.07 2.64 -18.55
N ARG A 125 9.07 3.02 -19.83
CA ARG A 125 10.24 3.62 -20.52
C ARG A 125 10.47 5.05 -20.06
N PRO A 126 11.67 5.42 -19.55
CA PRO A 126 11.95 6.76 -19.05
C PRO A 126 12.47 7.69 -20.15
N VAL A 127 12.16 8.99 -20.03
CA VAL A 127 12.90 10.13 -20.60
C VAL A 127 13.20 11.12 -19.49
N LEU A 128 14.17 12.02 -19.67
CA LEU A 128 14.61 12.96 -18.63
C LEU A 128 14.35 14.41 -19.07
N PHE A 129 13.73 15.19 -18.17
CA PHE A 129 13.66 16.65 -18.28
C PHE A 129 14.37 17.30 -17.09
N ILE A 130 15.40 18.13 -17.36
CA ILE A 130 16.13 18.89 -16.35
C ILE A 130 15.50 20.27 -16.26
N ASN A 131 14.76 20.52 -15.18
CA ASN A 131 13.99 21.74 -14.95
C ASN A 131 14.74 22.78 -14.12
N LYS A 132 14.24 24.00 -14.06
CA LYS A 132 14.77 25.16 -13.30
C LYS A 132 16.18 25.58 -13.77
N VAL A 133 16.46 25.45 -15.05
CA VAL A 133 17.73 25.89 -15.63
C VAL A 133 17.91 27.40 -15.52
N ASP A 134 16.81 28.16 -15.57
CA ASP A 134 16.78 29.60 -15.30
C ASP A 134 17.44 29.97 -13.97
N ARG A 135 17.29 29.16 -12.93
CA ARG A 135 17.93 29.38 -11.61
C ARG A 135 19.42 29.18 -11.64
N LEU A 136 19.93 28.20 -12.42
CA LEU A 136 21.37 28.03 -12.60
C LEU A 136 22.02 29.29 -13.19
N ILE A 137 21.34 29.88 -14.19
CA ILE A 137 21.88 31.03 -14.92
C ILE A 137 21.70 32.32 -14.12
N ASN A 138 20.49 32.58 -13.59
CA ASN A 138 20.16 33.88 -12.99
C ASN A 138 20.50 33.96 -11.50
N GLU A 139 20.24 32.89 -10.73
CA GLU A 139 20.46 32.91 -9.28
C GLU A 139 21.89 32.46 -8.92
N LEU A 140 22.35 31.34 -9.47
CA LEU A 140 23.69 30.78 -9.17
C LEU A 140 24.79 31.35 -10.09
N GLN A 141 24.43 32.04 -11.18
CA GLN A 141 25.35 32.69 -12.12
C GLN A 141 26.46 31.76 -12.61
N ILE A 142 26.16 30.47 -12.84
CA ILE A 142 27.12 29.50 -13.30
C ILE A 142 27.40 29.65 -14.81
N ASP A 143 28.61 29.30 -15.23
CA ASP A 143 28.99 29.31 -16.63
C ASP A 143 28.53 28.05 -17.40
N GLY A 144 28.69 28.07 -18.73
CA GLY A 144 28.30 26.94 -19.59
C GLY A 144 28.99 25.61 -19.25
N PRO A 145 30.33 25.58 -19.05
CA PRO A 145 31.03 24.37 -18.63
C PRO A 145 30.54 23.79 -17.32
N GLU A 146 30.31 24.60 -16.30
CA GLU A 146 29.80 24.12 -15.00
C GLU A 146 28.37 23.59 -15.13
N MET A 147 27.50 24.26 -15.91
CA MET A 147 26.15 23.79 -16.19
C MET A 147 26.16 22.42 -16.88
N MET A 148 27.02 22.24 -17.89
CA MET A 148 27.18 20.95 -18.58
C MET A 148 27.66 19.85 -17.62
N SER A 149 28.58 20.14 -16.73
CA SER A 149 29.05 19.19 -15.70
C SER A 149 27.94 18.77 -14.76
N ARG A 150 27.05 19.69 -14.36
CA ARG A 150 25.86 19.36 -13.55
C ARG A 150 24.88 18.49 -14.29
N PHE A 151 24.60 18.80 -15.54
CA PHE A 151 23.71 17.96 -16.38
C PHE A 151 24.28 16.55 -16.55
N GLU A 152 25.58 16.42 -16.79
CA GLU A 152 26.24 15.13 -16.91
C GLU A 152 26.12 14.29 -15.62
N LYS A 153 26.27 14.92 -14.44
CA LYS A 153 26.08 14.24 -13.14
C LYS A 153 24.65 13.73 -12.98
N ILE A 154 23.63 14.54 -13.34
CA ILE A 154 22.23 14.16 -13.27
C ILE A 154 21.95 12.98 -14.22
N ILE A 155 22.39 13.09 -15.48
CA ILE A 155 22.22 12.03 -16.49
C ILE A 155 22.90 10.73 -16.04
N THR A 156 24.12 10.82 -15.52
CA THR A 156 24.88 9.67 -15.02
C THR A 156 24.17 8.98 -13.87
N LYS A 157 23.61 9.76 -12.92
CA LYS A 157 22.86 9.22 -11.78
C LYS A 157 21.58 8.52 -12.24
N VAL A 158 20.80 9.12 -13.14
CA VAL A 158 19.61 8.49 -13.72
C VAL A 158 19.97 7.23 -14.49
N ASN A 159 21.03 7.25 -15.30
CA ASN A 159 21.49 6.08 -16.04
C ASN A 159 22.02 4.96 -15.13
N LYS A 160 22.59 5.28 -13.98
CA LYS A 160 22.93 4.29 -12.95
C LYS A 160 21.68 3.57 -12.44
N LEU A 161 20.60 4.30 -12.14
CA LEU A 161 19.33 3.71 -11.72
C LEU A 161 18.74 2.81 -12.82
N ILE A 162 18.77 3.28 -14.08
CA ILE A 162 18.30 2.48 -15.22
C ILE A 162 19.14 1.20 -15.36
N SER A 163 20.46 1.31 -15.21
CA SER A 163 21.36 0.15 -15.28
C SER A 163 21.14 -0.86 -14.16
N THR A 164 20.71 -0.41 -13.00
CA THR A 164 20.45 -1.27 -11.84
C THR A 164 19.07 -1.95 -11.92
N TYR A 165 18.03 -1.18 -12.26
CA TYR A 165 16.63 -1.63 -12.09
C TYR A 165 15.89 -1.97 -13.38
N ALA A 166 16.36 -1.52 -14.55
CA ALA A 166 15.71 -1.85 -15.81
C ALA A 166 15.93 -3.32 -16.21
N PRO A 167 14.98 -3.94 -16.95
CA PRO A 167 15.16 -5.28 -17.50
C PRO A 167 16.45 -5.39 -18.33
N GLU A 168 17.14 -6.53 -18.24
CA GLU A 168 18.46 -6.70 -18.89
C GLU A 168 18.45 -6.46 -20.40
N ASP A 169 17.41 -6.92 -21.08
CA ASP A 169 17.18 -6.78 -22.52
C ASP A 169 16.93 -5.34 -22.95
N LEU A 170 16.32 -4.51 -22.07
CA LEU A 170 15.95 -3.13 -22.35
C LEU A 170 16.93 -2.09 -21.76
N ARG A 171 17.80 -2.51 -20.87
CA ARG A 171 18.70 -1.67 -20.06
C ARG A 171 19.56 -0.70 -20.90
N LYS A 172 20.15 -1.18 -22.00
CA LYS A 172 20.98 -0.34 -22.89
C LYS A 172 20.16 0.62 -23.75
N GLU A 173 18.98 0.18 -24.17
CA GLU A 173 18.09 1.00 -25.01
C GLU A 173 17.47 2.15 -24.19
N TRP A 174 17.12 1.88 -22.93
CA TRP A 174 16.42 2.81 -22.05
C TRP A 174 17.33 3.85 -21.39
N GLN A 175 18.65 3.71 -21.48
CA GLN A 175 19.55 4.75 -21.02
C GLN A 175 19.25 6.08 -21.69
N VAL A 176 19.07 7.12 -20.85
CA VAL A 176 18.82 8.47 -21.35
C VAL A 176 20.09 9.10 -21.88
N SER A 177 19.99 9.77 -23.01
CA SER A 177 21.14 10.37 -23.70
C SER A 177 20.71 11.63 -24.43
N VAL A 178 21.56 12.64 -24.35
CA VAL A 178 21.38 13.90 -25.06
C VAL A 178 21.38 13.66 -26.58
N GLN A 179 22.30 12.80 -27.06
CA GLN A 179 22.44 12.47 -28.49
C GLN A 179 21.22 11.68 -29.04
N LYS A 180 20.64 10.80 -28.21
CA LYS A 180 19.42 10.07 -28.59
C LYS A 180 18.16 10.93 -28.53
N GLY A 181 18.22 12.16 -28.04
CA GLY A 181 17.09 13.04 -27.85
C GLY A 181 16.11 12.57 -26.75
N THR A 182 16.60 11.79 -25.77
CA THR A 182 15.81 11.35 -24.61
C THR A 182 16.08 12.20 -23.36
N VAL A 183 16.83 13.29 -23.51
CA VAL A 183 17.10 14.31 -22.49
C VAL A 183 16.72 15.67 -23.05
N ALA A 184 15.87 16.40 -22.31
CA ALA A 184 15.59 17.80 -22.55
C ALA A 184 15.87 18.61 -21.26
N PHE A 185 16.05 19.92 -21.40
CA PHE A 185 16.28 20.82 -20.28
C PHE A 185 15.53 22.13 -20.50
N GLY A 186 15.26 22.89 -19.43
CA GLY A 186 14.53 24.14 -19.58
C GLY A 186 13.99 24.70 -18.26
N SER A 187 12.99 25.56 -18.38
CA SER A 187 12.24 26.13 -17.27
C SER A 187 10.74 25.98 -17.49
N ALA A 188 10.09 25.15 -16.69
CA ALA A 188 8.64 25.06 -16.68
C ALA A 188 7.99 26.38 -16.23
N TYR A 189 8.62 27.12 -15.33
CA TYR A 189 8.13 28.43 -14.85
C TYR A 189 8.06 29.46 -15.98
N TYR A 190 9.09 29.53 -16.83
CA TYR A 190 9.13 30.44 -17.98
C TYR A 190 8.62 29.80 -19.28
N ASN A 191 8.07 28.58 -19.22
CA ASN A 191 7.46 27.84 -20.34
C ASN A 191 8.39 27.62 -21.55
N TRP A 192 9.69 27.38 -21.33
CA TRP A 192 10.60 27.03 -22.41
C TRP A 192 11.36 25.72 -22.16
N GLY A 193 11.65 25.00 -23.24
CA GLY A 193 12.40 23.75 -23.18
C GLY A 193 13.28 23.55 -24.41
N MET A 194 14.35 22.79 -24.26
CA MET A 194 15.28 22.44 -25.32
C MET A 194 15.71 20.99 -25.24
N SER A 195 15.83 20.37 -26.41
CA SER A 195 16.53 19.11 -26.62
C SER A 195 17.51 19.28 -27.79
N ILE A 196 18.52 18.42 -27.92
CA ILE A 196 19.45 18.52 -29.06
C ILE A 196 18.73 18.44 -30.41
N PRO A 197 17.81 17.49 -30.66
CA PRO A 197 17.03 17.47 -31.89
C PRO A 197 16.25 18.78 -32.14
N TYR A 198 15.67 19.35 -31.07
CA TYR A 198 14.91 20.60 -31.21
C TYR A 198 15.84 21.81 -31.48
N MET A 199 17.02 21.86 -30.83
CA MET A 199 18.03 22.89 -31.10
C MET A 199 18.48 22.86 -32.56
N GLN A 200 18.66 21.69 -33.14
CA GLN A 200 19.00 21.53 -34.56
C GLN A 200 17.87 21.98 -35.48
N LYS A 201 16.60 21.67 -35.13
CA LYS A 201 15.41 22.06 -35.89
C LYS A 201 15.16 23.58 -35.84
N SER A 202 15.31 24.20 -34.66
CA SER A 202 15.07 25.62 -34.40
C SER A 202 16.26 26.53 -34.66
N ASN A 203 17.45 25.95 -34.90
CA ASN A 203 18.72 26.67 -35.09
C ASN A 203 19.11 27.57 -33.89
N ILE A 204 18.70 27.18 -32.66
CA ILE A 204 19.02 27.84 -31.42
C ILE A 204 20.24 27.13 -30.79
N ASN A 205 21.22 27.91 -30.35
CA ASN A 205 22.41 27.38 -29.67
C ASN A 205 22.45 27.73 -28.18
N PHE A 206 23.32 27.07 -27.44
CA PHE A 206 23.49 27.28 -25.99
C PHE A 206 23.79 28.73 -25.60
N LYS A 207 24.61 29.43 -26.39
CA LYS A 207 24.97 30.82 -26.12
C LYS A 207 23.73 31.73 -26.18
N GLN A 208 22.85 31.52 -27.15
CA GLN A 208 21.60 32.26 -27.24
C GLN A 208 20.68 32.01 -26.06
N ILE A 209 20.63 30.78 -25.54
CA ILE A 209 19.84 30.47 -24.32
C ILE A 209 20.33 31.28 -23.12
N PHE A 210 21.66 31.35 -22.93
CA PHE A 210 22.24 32.21 -21.87
C PHE A 210 21.91 33.68 -22.08
N GLU A 211 22.00 34.19 -23.32
CA GLU A 211 21.68 35.57 -23.64
C GLU A 211 20.20 35.89 -23.36
N TYR A 212 19.26 35.01 -23.71
CA TYR A 212 17.86 35.18 -23.39
C TYR A 212 17.59 35.19 -21.89
N CYS A 213 18.24 34.33 -21.12
CA CYS A 213 18.09 34.26 -19.67
C CYS A 213 18.68 35.49 -18.97
N HIS A 214 19.90 35.91 -19.33
CA HIS A 214 20.55 37.07 -18.71
C HIS A 214 19.87 38.41 -19.04
N ASN A 215 19.27 38.53 -20.21
CA ASN A 215 18.58 39.76 -20.64
C ASN A 215 17.12 39.80 -20.20
N ASP A 216 16.66 38.88 -19.33
CA ASP A 216 15.27 38.73 -18.90
C ASP A 216 14.27 38.54 -20.05
N ASN A 217 14.74 37.97 -21.16
CA ASN A 217 13.97 37.76 -22.39
C ASN A 217 13.47 36.32 -22.54
N GLN A 218 13.27 35.59 -21.44
CA GLN A 218 12.84 34.18 -21.46
C GLN A 218 11.46 34.01 -22.09
N LYS A 219 10.61 35.04 -22.10
CA LYS A 219 9.32 35.02 -22.80
C LYS A 219 9.45 34.85 -24.31
N GLU A 220 10.48 35.46 -24.92
CA GLU A 220 10.75 35.26 -26.37
C GLU A 220 11.32 33.86 -26.62
N LEU A 221 12.16 33.36 -25.72
CA LEU A 221 12.64 31.98 -25.79
C LEU A 221 11.48 30.97 -25.69
N ALA A 222 10.47 31.24 -24.84
CA ALA A 222 9.26 30.43 -24.73
C ALA A 222 8.42 30.40 -26.01
N LYS A 223 8.39 31.50 -26.78
CA LYS A 223 7.72 31.52 -28.09
C LYS A 223 8.48 30.70 -29.14
N LEU A 224 9.81 30.73 -29.09
CA LEU A 224 10.66 30.00 -30.02
C LEU A 224 10.74 28.50 -29.70
N ALA A 225 10.68 28.15 -28.45
CA ALA A 225 10.80 26.78 -27.95
C ALA A 225 9.89 26.52 -26.74
N PRO A 226 8.56 26.49 -26.96
CA PRO A 226 7.61 26.20 -25.88
C PRO A 226 7.89 24.82 -25.27
N VAL A 227 7.91 24.72 -23.93
CA VAL A 227 8.24 23.47 -23.23
C VAL A 227 7.29 22.34 -23.62
N HIS A 228 6.01 22.65 -23.86
CA HIS A 228 5.02 21.65 -24.26
C HIS A 228 5.35 21.04 -25.64
N THR A 229 5.73 21.86 -26.62
CA THR A 229 6.11 21.35 -27.96
C THR A 229 7.31 20.41 -27.86
N VAL A 230 8.36 20.84 -27.16
CA VAL A 230 9.60 20.04 -27.01
C VAL A 230 9.34 18.71 -26.32
N LEU A 231 8.55 18.71 -25.25
CA LEU A 231 8.31 17.49 -24.46
C LEU A 231 7.25 16.58 -25.07
N LEU A 232 6.21 17.14 -25.69
CA LEU A 232 5.19 16.31 -26.35
C LEU A 232 5.75 15.69 -27.64
N ASP A 233 6.55 16.43 -28.44
CA ASP A 233 7.29 15.87 -29.57
C ASP A 233 8.22 14.74 -29.10
N MET A 234 9.02 14.97 -28.03
CA MET A 234 9.87 13.94 -27.45
C MET A 234 9.07 12.73 -26.96
N THR A 235 7.90 12.96 -26.36
CA THR A 235 6.99 11.90 -25.92
C THR A 235 6.51 11.04 -27.09
N VAL A 236 6.06 11.66 -28.17
CA VAL A 236 5.58 10.95 -29.37
C VAL A 236 6.70 10.12 -29.99
N GLU A 237 7.90 10.69 -30.10
CA GLU A 237 9.04 10.03 -30.75
C GLU A 237 9.71 8.93 -29.90
N LYS A 238 9.81 9.12 -28.57
CA LYS A 238 10.66 8.28 -27.71
C LYS A 238 9.90 7.31 -26.82
N HIS A 239 8.66 7.62 -26.43
CA HIS A 239 7.86 6.66 -25.67
C HIS A 239 7.16 5.65 -26.59
N PRO A 240 7.02 4.40 -26.15
CA PRO A 240 6.36 3.38 -26.95
C PRO A 240 4.85 3.63 -27.04
N SER A 241 4.26 3.20 -28.15
CA SER A 241 2.81 3.04 -28.21
C SER A 241 2.35 1.84 -27.38
N PRO A 242 1.07 1.74 -27.00
CA PRO A 242 0.50 0.57 -26.35
C PRO A 242 0.81 -0.75 -27.05
N VAL A 243 0.77 -0.74 -28.39
CA VAL A 243 1.05 -1.94 -29.22
C VAL A 243 2.48 -2.47 -29.01
N ILE A 244 3.43 -1.57 -28.78
CA ILE A 244 4.83 -1.93 -28.50
C ILE A 244 5.01 -2.28 -27.04
N ALA A 245 4.50 -1.45 -26.13
CA ALA A 245 4.70 -1.58 -24.70
C ALA A 245 4.08 -2.88 -24.14
N GLN A 246 2.88 -3.25 -24.57
CA GLN A 246 2.18 -4.41 -24.06
C GLN A 246 2.92 -5.73 -24.34
N LYS A 247 3.71 -5.81 -25.39
CA LYS A 247 4.51 -7.00 -25.73
C LYS A 247 5.50 -7.41 -24.63
N TYR A 248 6.09 -6.44 -23.92
CA TYR A 248 7.03 -6.73 -22.84
C TYR A 248 6.45 -6.48 -21.46
N ARG A 249 5.32 -5.75 -21.34
CA ARG A 249 4.66 -5.47 -20.06
C ARG A 249 3.71 -6.57 -19.64
N ILE A 250 2.86 -7.08 -20.56
CA ILE A 250 1.86 -8.12 -20.24
C ILE A 250 2.49 -9.35 -19.58
N PRO A 251 3.60 -9.92 -20.08
CA PRO A 251 4.26 -11.04 -19.42
C PRO A 251 4.74 -10.78 -18.00
N ASN A 252 4.87 -9.50 -17.61
CA ASN A 252 5.31 -9.08 -16.28
C ASN A 252 4.16 -8.82 -15.30
N ILE A 253 2.98 -8.46 -15.80
CA ILE A 253 1.86 -7.99 -14.97
C ILE A 253 0.65 -8.93 -14.99
N TRP A 254 0.70 -9.98 -15.79
CA TRP A 254 -0.40 -10.95 -15.94
C TRP A 254 0.13 -12.38 -15.94
N GLN A 255 -0.48 -13.24 -15.12
CA GLN A 255 -0.04 -14.62 -14.90
C GLN A 255 -0.84 -15.65 -15.71
N GLY A 256 -1.77 -15.22 -16.54
CA GLY A 256 -2.52 -16.11 -17.41
C GLY A 256 -1.67 -16.65 -18.56
N ASP A 257 -2.24 -17.59 -19.30
CA ASP A 257 -1.59 -18.19 -20.48
C ASP A 257 -1.50 -17.17 -21.62
N LEU A 258 -0.28 -16.76 -21.96
CA LEU A 258 0.01 -15.79 -23.03
C LEU A 258 -0.40 -16.29 -24.43
N ASP A 259 -0.45 -17.62 -24.64
CA ASP A 259 -0.90 -18.23 -25.89
C ASP A 259 -2.42 -18.33 -26.01
N SER A 260 -3.16 -18.06 -24.94
CA SER A 260 -4.62 -17.98 -24.94
C SER A 260 -5.13 -16.84 -25.85
N GLY A 261 -6.41 -16.88 -26.21
CA GLY A 261 -7.04 -15.81 -26.99
C GLY A 261 -6.98 -14.44 -26.28
N VAL A 262 -7.11 -14.41 -24.96
CA VAL A 262 -6.99 -13.19 -24.13
C VAL A 262 -5.53 -12.71 -24.08
N GLY A 263 -4.58 -13.64 -23.86
CA GLY A 263 -3.16 -13.32 -23.81
C GLY A 263 -2.67 -12.69 -25.12
N LYS A 264 -2.96 -13.30 -26.25
CA LYS A 264 -2.62 -12.77 -27.59
C LYS A 264 -3.26 -11.40 -27.86
N ALA A 265 -4.56 -11.26 -27.54
CA ALA A 265 -5.27 -9.99 -27.72
C ALA A 265 -4.67 -8.86 -26.88
N MET A 266 -4.22 -9.16 -25.63
CA MET A 266 -3.51 -8.17 -24.81
C MET A 266 -2.12 -7.84 -25.36
N MET A 267 -1.35 -8.84 -25.81
CA MET A 267 -0.02 -8.63 -26.40
C MET A 267 -0.07 -7.77 -27.67
N GLU A 268 -1.13 -7.91 -28.46
CA GLU A 268 -1.37 -7.17 -29.71
C GLU A 268 -2.14 -5.88 -29.49
N CYS A 269 -2.59 -5.61 -28.25
CA CYS A 269 -3.48 -4.48 -27.95
C CYS A 269 -4.73 -4.48 -28.86
N ASP A 270 -5.35 -5.66 -29.05
CA ASP A 270 -6.45 -5.84 -29.99
C ASP A 270 -7.75 -5.21 -29.49
N PRO A 271 -8.39 -4.25 -30.24
CA PRO A 271 -9.65 -3.62 -29.83
C PRO A 271 -10.87 -4.51 -30.03
N ASP A 272 -10.76 -5.55 -30.84
CA ASP A 272 -11.84 -6.49 -31.14
C ASP A 272 -11.72 -7.80 -30.34
N GLY A 273 -10.64 -7.95 -29.58
CA GLY A 273 -10.38 -9.09 -28.70
C GLY A 273 -11.28 -9.10 -27.43
N PRO A 274 -11.11 -10.12 -26.58
CA PRO A 274 -11.76 -10.18 -25.27
C PRO A 274 -11.42 -8.95 -24.41
N LEU A 275 -12.42 -8.41 -23.70
CA LEU A 275 -12.19 -7.27 -22.79
C LEU A 275 -11.29 -7.67 -21.64
N SER A 276 -10.21 -6.94 -21.46
CA SER A 276 -9.35 -7.00 -20.29
C SER A 276 -8.97 -5.57 -19.87
N LEU A 277 -9.50 -5.12 -18.75
CA LEU A 277 -9.29 -3.80 -18.19
C LEU A 277 -8.83 -3.94 -16.75
N MET A 278 -7.79 -3.22 -16.35
CA MET A 278 -7.31 -3.17 -14.97
C MET A 278 -7.62 -1.82 -14.36
N ILE A 279 -8.33 -1.82 -13.23
CA ILE A 279 -8.59 -0.61 -12.47
C ILE A 279 -7.32 -0.18 -11.74
N THR A 280 -6.93 1.07 -11.93
CA THR A 280 -5.74 1.65 -11.29
C THR A 280 -6.09 2.68 -10.22
N LYS A 281 -7.28 3.30 -10.32
CA LYS A 281 -7.75 4.28 -9.34
C LYS A 281 -9.26 4.25 -9.20
N ILE A 282 -9.75 4.51 -7.99
CA ILE A 282 -11.15 4.84 -7.72
C ILE A 282 -11.21 6.33 -7.37
N TRP A 283 -12.03 7.06 -8.10
CA TRP A 283 -12.30 8.46 -7.90
C TRP A 283 -13.72 8.63 -7.32
N MET A 284 -13.87 9.48 -6.30
CA MET A 284 -15.17 9.79 -5.70
C MET A 284 -15.70 11.09 -6.32
N ASP A 285 -16.62 10.96 -7.26
CA ASP A 285 -17.29 12.09 -7.91
C ASP A 285 -18.51 12.50 -7.08
N PRO A 286 -18.68 13.80 -6.72
CA PRO A 286 -19.83 14.25 -5.92
C PRO A 286 -21.20 13.92 -6.53
N HIS A 287 -21.29 13.79 -7.86
CA HIS A 287 -22.55 13.58 -8.59
C HIS A 287 -22.71 12.15 -9.11
N ALA A 288 -21.63 11.53 -9.58
CA ALA A 288 -21.64 10.19 -10.16
C ALA A 288 -21.30 9.08 -9.16
N GLY A 289 -20.84 9.42 -7.96
CA GLY A 289 -20.36 8.48 -6.96
C GLY A 289 -19.01 7.86 -7.32
N GLU A 290 -18.86 6.56 -7.21
CA GLU A 290 -17.60 5.88 -7.52
C GLU A 290 -17.34 5.85 -9.03
N VAL A 291 -16.23 6.44 -9.47
CA VAL A 291 -15.68 6.38 -10.83
C VAL A 291 -14.43 5.51 -10.81
N ALA A 292 -14.46 4.39 -11.48
CA ALA A 292 -13.30 3.52 -11.62
C ALA A 292 -12.50 3.92 -12.86
N VAL A 293 -11.23 4.29 -12.67
CA VAL A 293 -10.30 4.66 -13.73
C VAL A 293 -9.33 3.50 -13.93
N GLY A 294 -9.14 3.08 -15.19
CA GLY A 294 -8.30 1.92 -15.47
C GLY A 294 -7.81 1.85 -16.91
N ARG A 295 -6.78 1.03 -17.12
CA ARG A 295 -6.19 0.78 -18.41
C ARG A 295 -6.92 -0.35 -19.15
N VAL A 296 -7.36 -0.11 -20.38
CA VAL A 296 -7.88 -1.14 -21.27
C VAL A 296 -6.72 -1.78 -22.03
N TYR A 297 -6.43 -3.06 -21.74
CA TYR A 297 -5.33 -3.79 -22.40
C TYR A 297 -5.77 -4.53 -23.66
N SER A 298 -6.99 -5.05 -23.70
CA SER A 298 -7.60 -5.65 -24.90
C SER A 298 -9.10 -5.42 -24.93
N GLY A 299 -9.69 -5.52 -26.11
CA GLY A 299 -11.11 -5.29 -26.34
C GLY A 299 -11.49 -3.81 -26.25
N ARG A 300 -12.75 -3.58 -25.95
CA ARG A 300 -13.35 -2.25 -25.73
C ARG A 300 -14.40 -2.32 -24.64
N ILE A 301 -14.49 -1.28 -23.81
CA ILE A 301 -15.53 -1.12 -22.80
C ILE A 301 -16.62 -0.18 -23.32
N LYS A 302 -17.90 -0.57 -23.17
CA LYS A 302 -19.03 0.16 -23.71
C LYS A 302 -20.03 0.56 -22.63
N HIS A 303 -20.73 1.67 -22.88
CA HIS A 303 -21.89 2.06 -22.09
C HIS A 303 -22.96 0.96 -22.12
N GLY A 304 -23.51 0.66 -20.96
CA GLY A 304 -24.64 -0.26 -20.79
C GLY A 304 -24.31 -1.75 -20.83
N GLU A 305 -23.06 -2.15 -21.11
CA GLU A 305 -22.67 -3.57 -21.10
C GLU A 305 -22.55 -4.15 -19.68
N SER A 306 -22.70 -5.46 -19.57
CA SER A 306 -22.48 -6.20 -18.32
C SER A 306 -21.09 -6.76 -18.29
N VAL A 307 -20.39 -6.54 -17.17
CA VAL A 307 -19.00 -6.97 -16.96
C VAL A 307 -18.83 -7.59 -15.57
N TRP A 308 -17.77 -8.35 -15.40
CA TRP A 308 -17.36 -8.91 -14.12
C TRP A 308 -16.15 -8.14 -13.59
N ALA A 309 -16.24 -7.63 -12.38
CA ALA A 309 -15.07 -7.38 -11.56
C ALA A 309 -14.60 -8.73 -11.02
N ILE A 310 -13.43 -9.20 -11.43
CA ILE A 310 -12.99 -10.57 -11.12
C ILE A 310 -12.89 -10.76 -9.60
N GLY A 311 -13.52 -11.83 -9.11
CA GLY A 311 -13.73 -12.08 -7.67
C GLY A 311 -15.08 -11.64 -7.13
N ALA A 312 -15.86 -10.86 -7.88
CA ALA A 312 -17.20 -10.44 -7.46
C ALA A 312 -18.23 -11.57 -7.58
N ALA A 313 -19.28 -11.52 -6.73
CA ALA A 313 -20.32 -12.52 -6.71
C ALA A 313 -21.28 -12.45 -7.92
N LYS A 314 -21.39 -11.30 -8.59
CA LYS A 314 -22.30 -11.05 -9.71
C LYS A 314 -21.71 -10.11 -10.74
N ALA A 315 -22.19 -10.20 -11.98
CA ALA A 315 -21.89 -9.22 -13.02
C ALA A 315 -22.56 -7.87 -12.67
N GLU A 316 -21.91 -6.79 -13.07
CA GLU A 316 -22.38 -5.43 -12.85
C GLU A 316 -22.49 -4.69 -14.19
N ARG A 317 -23.37 -3.70 -14.27
CA ARG A 317 -23.63 -2.98 -15.51
C ARG A 317 -22.87 -1.67 -15.53
N VAL A 318 -22.10 -1.44 -16.58
CA VAL A 318 -21.43 -0.17 -16.85
C VAL A 318 -22.47 0.91 -17.14
N GLN A 319 -22.58 1.91 -16.28
CA GLN A 319 -23.54 3.00 -16.43
C GLN A 319 -23.04 4.09 -17.36
N GLN A 320 -21.79 4.46 -17.26
CA GLN A 320 -21.16 5.45 -18.13
C GLN A 320 -19.72 5.05 -18.42
N VAL A 321 -19.24 5.47 -19.59
CA VAL A 321 -17.86 5.30 -20.05
C VAL A 321 -17.35 6.67 -20.50
N GLY A 322 -16.11 6.98 -20.21
CA GLY A 322 -15.48 8.24 -20.62
C GLY A 322 -13.98 8.23 -20.42
N MET A 323 -13.39 9.41 -20.58
CA MET A 323 -11.98 9.69 -20.31
C MET A 323 -11.88 10.85 -19.32
N MET A 324 -10.86 10.86 -18.49
CA MET A 324 -10.64 11.92 -17.50
C MET A 324 -9.87 13.10 -18.09
N VAL A 325 -10.26 14.30 -17.68
CA VAL A 325 -9.56 15.54 -17.96
C VAL A 325 -9.51 16.34 -16.64
N GLY A 326 -8.46 16.11 -15.86
CA GLY A 326 -8.40 16.62 -14.49
C GLY A 326 -9.50 16.03 -13.62
N GLY A 327 -10.30 16.88 -12.98
CA GLY A 327 -11.48 16.50 -12.20
C GLY A 327 -12.71 16.16 -13.03
N ASP A 328 -12.73 16.51 -14.31
CA ASP A 328 -13.88 16.33 -15.19
C ASP A 328 -13.81 15.02 -15.98
N ARG A 329 -14.97 14.50 -16.36
CA ARG A 329 -15.09 13.32 -17.18
C ARG A 329 -15.82 13.62 -18.49
N ILE A 330 -15.14 13.37 -19.61
CA ILE A 330 -15.74 13.46 -20.94
C ILE A 330 -16.38 12.12 -21.28
N ALA A 331 -17.71 12.09 -21.37
CA ALA A 331 -18.46 10.88 -21.70
C ALA A 331 -18.25 10.46 -23.16
N THR A 332 -18.07 9.16 -23.39
CA THR A 332 -17.98 8.54 -24.72
C THR A 332 -18.88 7.32 -24.81
N SER A 333 -19.15 6.83 -26.02
CA SER A 333 -19.92 5.59 -26.19
C SER A 333 -19.11 4.34 -25.82
N GLU A 334 -17.83 4.37 -26.11
CA GLU A 334 -16.88 3.28 -25.83
C GLU A 334 -15.45 3.82 -25.67
N VAL A 335 -14.61 3.05 -24.99
CA VAL A 335 -13.14 3.25 -24.93
C VAL A 335 -12.46 1.95 -25.32
N THR A 336 -11.52 2.02 -26.27
CA THR A 336 -10.83 0.87 -26.85
C THR A 336 -9.50 0.58 -26.17
N SER A 337 -8.95 -0.61 -26.42
CA SER A 337 -7.63 -1.05 -25.96
C SER A 337 -6.54 -0.02 -26.23
N GLY A 338 -5.59 0.08 -25.32
CA GLY A 338 -4.50 1.05 -25.33
C GLY A 338 -4.82 2.36 -24.62
N ASN A 339 -6.10 2.64 -24.28
CA ASN A 339 -6.52 3.87 -23.61
C ASN A 339 -6.75 3.66 -22.11
N ILE A 340 -6.91 4.78 -21.40
CA ILE A 340 -7.31 4.84 -19.99
C ILE A 340 -8.80 5.22 -19.98
N ALA A 341 -9.64 4.34 -19.46
CA ALA A 341 -11.09 4.52 -19.36
C ALA A 341 -11.50 4.94 -17.95
N ALA A 342 -12.52 5.80 -17.88
CA ALA A 342 -13.25 6.12 -16.67
C ALA A 342 -14.65 5.51 -16.76
N ILE A 343 -15.01 4.63 -15.84
CA ILE A 343 -16.28 3.88 -15.86
C ILE A 343 -17.05 4.06 -14.55
N THR A 344 -18.37 4.09 -14.63
CA THR A 344 -19.24 4.12 -13.44
C THR A 344 -20.20 2.93 -13.42
N GLY A 345 -20.76 2.64 -12.26
CA GLY A 345 -21.73 1.56 -12.08
C GLY A 345 -21.15 0.24 -11.56
N ILE A 346 -19.83 0.14 -11.40
CA ILE A 346 -19.14 -1.06 -10.93
C ILE A 346 -18.78 -0.90 -9.45
N ARG A 347 -19.70 -1.31 -8.57
CA ARG A 347 -19.51 -1.19 -7.11
C ARG A 347 -18.41 -2.09 -6.55
N SER A 348 -18.13 -3.21 -7.21
CA SER A 348 -17.07 -4.15 -6.83
C SER A 348 -15.69 -3.73 -7.35
N ALA A 349 -15.58 -2.62 -8.09
CA ALA A 349 -14.31 -2.11 -8.55
C ALA A 349 -13.45 -1.64 -7.37
N ALA A 350 -12.18 -1.99 -7.40
CA ALA A 350 -11.14 -1.49 -6.49
C ALA A 350 -9.82 -1.40 -7.26
N ALA A 351 -8.86 -0.65 -6.75
CA ALA A 351 -7.55 -0.57 -7.39
C ALA A 351 -6.90 -1.97 -7.48
N GLY A 352 -6.39 -2.33 -8.66
CA GLY A 352 -5.83 -3.65 -8.96
C GLY A 352 -6.84 -4.69 -9.46
N VAL A 353 -8.15 -4.41 -9.39
CA VAL A 353 -9.18 -5.35 -9.86
C VAL A 353 -9.22 -5.39 -11.40
N THR A 354 -9.33 -6.60 -11.93
CA THR A 354 -9.53 -6.86 -13.36
C THR A 354 -11.01 -6.81 -13.70
N ILE A 355 -11.36 -6.09 -14.75
CA ILE A 355 -12.70 -6.06 -15.35
C ILE A 355 -12.67 -6.84 -16.66
N ALA A 356 -13.56 -7.81 -16.79
CA ALA A 356 -13.70 -8.66 -17.98
C ALA A 356 -15.18 -8.96 -18.28
N ARG A 357 -15.47 -9.50 -19.48
CA ARG A 357 -16.83 -10.00 -19.79
C ARG A 357 -17.09 -11.37 -19.20
N GLU A 358 -16.05 -12.16 -19.00
CA GLU A 358 -16.13 -13.51 -18.49
C GLU A 358 -15.84 -13.54 -16.99
N LYS A 359 -16.60 -14.35 -16.23
CA LYS A 359 -16.44 -14.48 -14.78
C LYS A 359 -15.08 -15.04 -14.36
N ASP A 360 -14.60 -16.01 -15.12
CA ASP A 360 -13.40 -16.80 -14.79
C ASP A 360 -12.16 -16.29 -15.56
N ALA A 361 -12.19 -15.05 -16.06
CA ALA A 361 -11.04 -14.45 -16.72
C ALA A 361 -9.85 -14.35 -15.75
N PRO A 362 -8.62 -14.69 -16.17
CA PRO A 362 -7.44 -14.58 -15.33
C PRO A 362 -7.19 -13.12 -14.92
N PRO A 363 -7.01 -12.84 -13.62
CA PRO A 363 -6.75 -11.49 -13.13
C PRO A 363 -5.33 -11.03 -13.46
N PHE A 364 -5.13 -9.70 -13.48
CA PHE A 364 -3.80 -9.12 -13.40
C PHE A 364 -3.20 -9.37 -12.01
N GLU A 365 -1.86 -9.34 -11.93
CA GLU A 365 -1.19 -9.33 -10.64
C GLU A 365 -1.62 -8.14 -9.79
N ALA A 366 -1.78 -8.38 -8.50
CA ALA A 366 -2.04 -7.31 -7.55
C ALA A 366 -0.93 -6.25 -7.61
N ILE A 367 -1.33 -4.99 -7.54
CA ILE A 367 -0.39 -3.88 -7.46
C ILE A 367 0.25 -3.92 -6.06
N ARG A 368 1.51 -4.34 -5.99
CA ARG A 368 2.26 -4.37 -4.74
C ARG A 368 2.99 -3.04 -4.55
N HIS A 369 2.73 -2.37 -3.44
CA HIS A 369 3.51 -1.20 -3.05
C HIS A 369 4.91 -1.60 -2.62
N ILE A 370 5.89 -0.70 -2.83
CA ILE A 370 7.27 -0.94 -2.39
C ILE A 370 7.38 -0.78 -0.88
N SER A 371 6.54 0.07 -0.30
CA SER A 371 6.51 0.33 1.15
C SER A 371 5.17 -0.07 1.75
N GLU A 372 5.21 -0.63 2.95
CA GLU A 372 4.03 -0.91 3.78
C GLU A 372 3.68 0.33 4.62
N PRO A 373 2.42 0.47 5.11
CA PRO A 373 2.04 1.51 6.05
C PRO A 373 2.92 1.49 7.31
N VAL A 374 3.43 2.66 7.71
CA VAL A 374 4.39 2.77 8.84
C VAL A 374 3.84 3.51 10.05
N VAL A 375 2.74 4.26 9.90
CA VAL A 375 2.09 4.98 10.99
C VAL A 375 0.68 4.46 11.17
N THR A 376 0.30 4.15 12.40
CA THR A 376 -1.05 3.67 12.73
C THR A 376 -1.65 4.57 13.80
N VAL A 377 -2.92 4.95 13.61
CA VAL A 377 -3.73 5.68 14.59
C VAL A 377 -5.04 4.96 14.83
N ALA A 378 -5.59 5.09 16.02
CA ALA A 378 -6.95 4.67 16.33
C ALA A 378 -7.91 5.81 16.04
N VAL A 379 -9.06 5.51 15.43
CA VAL A 379 -10.07 6.51 15.04
C VAL A 379 -11.44 6.03 15.50
N GLU A 380 -12.18 6.92 16.14
CA GLU A 380 -13.55 6.66 16.57
C GLU A 380 -14.47 7.85 16.23
N PRO A 381 -15.74 7.63 15.87
CA PRO A 381 -16.67 8.73 15.64
C PRO A 381 -17.00 9.39 16.97
N LYS A 382 -17.03 10.73 17.02
CA LYS A 382 -17.44 11.48 18.23
C LYS A 382 -18.89 11.19 18.67
N SER A 383 -19.73 10.72 17.74
CA SER A 383 -21.12 10.34 18.02
C SER A 383 -21.36 8.90 17.58
N MET A 384 -21.84 8.06 18.49
CA MET A 384 -22.22 6.66 18.18
C MET A 384 -23.32 6.54 17.12
N LYS A 385 -24.11 7.60 16.88
CA LYS A 385 -25.12 7.64 15.81
C LYS A 385 -24.48 7.59 14.41
N ASP A 386 -23.25 8.07 14.29
CA ASP A 386 -22.52 8.13 13.03
C ASP A 386 -21.73 6.84 12.74
N LEU A 387 -21.73 5.87 13.67
CA LEU A 387 -20.93 4.64 13.54
C LEU A 387 -21.19 3.86 12.24
N PRO A 388 -22.45 3.63 11.77
CA PRO A 388 -22.66 2.95 10.49
C PRO A 388 -22.08 3.73 9.30
N LYS A 389 -22.30 5.05 9.26
CA LYS A 389 -21.78 5.93 8.21
C LYS A 389 -20.24 5.97 8.25
N PHE A 390 -19.65 5.98 9.44
CA PHE A 390 -18.22 5.94 9.66
C PHE A 390 -17.59 4.65 9.11
N ILE A 391 -18.18 3.49 9.38
CA ILE A 391 -17.68 2.20 8.84
C ILE A 391 -17.72 2.19 7.32
N ASP A 392 -18.79 2.68 6.72
CA ASP A 392 -18.93 2.75 5.26
C ASP A 392 -17.94 3.75 4.65
N ALA A 393 -17.73 4.90 5.29
CA ALA A 393 -16.74 5.89 4.87
C ALA A 393 -15.30 5.34 4.93
N LEU A 394 -14.93 4.64 6.01
CA LEU A 394 -13.63 3.99 6.13
C LEU A 394 -13.40 2.95 5.02
N ARG A 395 -14.40 2.14 4.72
CA ARG A 395 -14.33 1.17 3.60
C ARG A 395 -14.17 1.87 2.26
N GLY A 396 -14.86 2.97 2.05
CA GLY A 396 -14.73 3.81 0.85
C GLY A 396 -13.33 4.37 0.68
N LEU A 397 -12.75 4.90 1.75
CA LEU A 397 -11.38 5.43 1.76
C LEU A 397 -10.34 4.35 1.48
N ALA A 398 -10.41 3.19 2.13
CA ALA A 398 -9.53 2.05 1.88
C ALA A 398 -9.65 1.51 0.44
N LYS A 399 -10.83 1.61 -0.17
CA LYS A 399 -11.06 1.23 -1.56
C LYS A 399 -10.45 2.23 -2.54
N ALA A 400 -10.53 3.53 -2.22
CA ALA A 400 -9.97 4.59 -3.03
C ALA A 400 -8.44 4.66 -2.92
N ASP A 401 -7.91 4.41 -1.72
CA ASP A 401 -6.49 4.49 -1.42
C ASP A 401 -5.93 3.13 -0.95
N ALA A 402 -5.21 2.44 -1.84
CA ALA A 402 -4.62 1.13 -1.53
C ALA A 402 -3.37 1.21 -0.63
N SER A 403 -2.85 2.40 -0.33
CA SER A 403 -1.79 2.61 0.67
C SER A 403 -2.33 2.87 2.08
N LEU A 404 -3.65 2.99 2.22
CA LEU A 404 -4.34 3.06 3.50
C LEU A 404 -4.83 1.67 3.91
N ASP A 405 -4.36 1.18 5.05
CA ASP A 405 -4.92 -0.04 5.64
C ASP A 405 -5.93 0.34 6.73
N VAL A 406 -7.12 -0.23 6.60
CA VAL A 406 -8.22 -0.04 7.56
C VAL A 406 -8.56 -1.36 8.19
N SER A 407 -8.30 -1.48 9.46
CA SER A 407 -8.57 -2.69 10.22
C SER A 407 -9.35 -2.37 11.50
N THR A 408 -9.92 -3.42 12.11
CA THR A 408 -10.52 -3.31 13.43
C THR A 408 -9.73 -4.17 14.37
N ASN A 409 -9.22 -3.58 15.43
CA ASN A 409 -8.58 -4.35 16.49
C ASN A 409 -9.66 -5.19 17.20
N GLN A 410 -9.60 -6.49 17.00
CA GLN A 410 -10.60 -7.42 17.55
C GLN A 410 -10.59 -7.48 19.08
N GLU A 411 -9.51 -7.07 19.72
CA GLU A 411 -9.34 -7.11 21.17
C GLU A 411 -9.84 -5.83 21.83
N THR A 412 -9.51 -4.67 21.25
CA THR A 412 -9.91 -3.36 21.79
C THR A 412 -11.21 -2.83 21.19
N GLY A 413 -11.60 -3.32 20.01
CA GLY A 413 -12.75 -2.83 19.26
C GLY A 413 -12.47 -1.52 18.51
N GLU A 414 -11.24 -1.01 18.54
CA GLU A 414 -10.85 0.22 17.86
C GLU A 414 -10.79 0.04 16.35
N ALA A 415 -11.23 1.04 15.60
CA ALA A 415 -10.91 1.15 14.18
C ALA A 415 -9.51 1.73 14.03
N LEU A 416 -8.62 1.00 13.36
CA LEU A 416 -7.24 1.39 13.12
C LEU A 416 -7.09 1.86 11.69
N LEU A 417 -6.44 3.02 11.52
CA LEU A 417 -5.97 3.53 10.25
C LEU A 417 -4.46 3.45 10.22
N ALA A 418 -3.91 2.66 9.30
CA ALA A 418 -2.48 2.61 9.04
C ALA A 418 -2.17 3.24 7.69
N GLY A 419 -1.26 4.18 7.66
CA GLY A 419 -0.88 4.97 6.49
C GLY A 419 0.63 5.09 6.33
N MET A 420 1.06 5.65 5.20
CA MET A 420 2.45 5.79 4.82
C MET A 420 3.20 6.85 5.64
N GLY A 421 2.48 7.78 6.29
CA GLY A 421 3.05 8.85 7.10
C GLY A 421 1.96 9.67 7.78
N GLU A 422 2.40 10.65 8.60
CA GLU A 422 1.50 11.52 9.35
C GLU A 422 0.62 12.36 8.43
N LEU A 423 1.20 12.93 7.37
CA LEU A 423 0.48 13.74 6.39
C LEU A 423 -0.62 12.93 5.69
N HIS A 424 -0.36 11.67 5.35
CA HIS A 424 -1.34 10.77 4.76
C HIS A 424 -2.55 10.57 5.69
N LEU A 425 -2.30 10.34 6.98
CA LEU A 425 -3.36 10.16 7.97
C LEU A 425 -4.12 11.45 8.27
N GLU A 426 -3.45 12.60 8.32
CA GLU A 426 -4.10 13.91 8.47
C GLU A 426 -5.11 14.16 7.33
N ILE A 427 -4.70 13.91 6.08
CA ILE A 427 -5.58 14.06 4.91
C ILE A 427 -6.74 13.08 4.95
N THR A 428 -6.49 11.84 5.37
CA THR A 428 -7.54 10.82 5.54
C THR A 428 -8.58 11.24 6.57
N VAL A 429 -8.13 11.79 7.71
CA VAL A 429 -9.00 12.33 8.76
C VAL A 429 -9.78 13.54 8.25
N TYR A 430 -9.11 14.46 7.53
CA TYR A 430 -9.78 15.61 6.91
C TYR A 430 -10.92 15.18 5.98
N ARG A 431 -10.68 14.17 5.13
CA ARG A 431 -11.72 13.61 4.24
C ARG A 431 -12.89 13.02 5.00
N LEU A 432 -12.65 12.34 6.12
CA LEU A 432 -13.73 11.86 6.99
C LEU A 432 -14.55 13.02 7.57
N GLU A 433 -13.90 14.08 8.04
CA GLU A 433 -14.56 15.18 8.72
C GLU A 433 -15.26 16.15 7.76
N GLU A 434 -14.60 16.59 6.70
CA GLU A 434 -15.12 17.65 5.84
C GLU A 434 -15.88 17.09 4.61
N GLU A 435 -15.38 16.04 3.95
CA GLU A 435 -16.06 15.47 2.78
C GLU A 435 -17.22 14.54 3.18
N GLN A 436 -17.01 13.72 4.22
CA GLN A 436 -18.03 12.77 4.68
C GLN A 436 -18.89 13.32 5.81
N GLY A 437 -18.53 14.46 6.40
CA GLY A 437 -19.26 15.13 7.49
C GLY A 437 -19.32 14.30 8.79
N ILE A 438 -18.28 13.49 9.06
CA ILE A 438 -18.21 12.60 10.23
C ILE A 438 -17.12 13.12 11.15
N LYS A 439 -17.49 13.76 12.25
CA LYS A 439 -16.51 14.22 13.25
C LYS A 439 -15.90 13.04 13.98
N VAL A 440 -14.58 12.93 13.98
CA VAL A 440 -13.84 11.82 14.57
C VAL A 440 -12.92 12.29 15.71
N LYS A 441 -12.55 11.35 16.56
CA LYS A 441 -11.49 11.49 17.54
C LYS A 441 -10.36 10.58 17.12
N VAL A 442 -9.17 11.11 17.04
CA VAL A 442 -7.94 10.38 16.70
C VAL A 442 -7.12 10.21 17.96
N SER A 443 -6.59 9.03 18.18
CA SER A 443 -5.72 8.69 19.32
C SER A 443 -4.64 7.71 18.90
N GLU A 444 -3.61 7.57 19.73
CA GLU A 444 -2.66 6.47 19.59
C GLU A 444 -3.39 5.14 19.84
N PRO A 445 -3.05 4.05 19.13
CA PRO A 445 -3.64 2.73 19.35
C PRO A 445 -3.37 2.24 20.78
N ILE A 446 -4.33 1.50 21.34
CA ILE A 446 -4.15 0.86 22.64
C ILE A 446 -3.10 -0.25 22.50
N VAL A 447 -2.09 -0.19 23.35
CA VAL A 447 -1.05 -1.23 23.42
C VAL A 447 -1.59 -2.41 24.22
N VAL A 448 -1.64 -3.58 23.61
CA VAL A 448 -2.17 -4.79 24.24
C VAL A 448 -1.03 -5.63 24.77
N TYR A 449 -1.00 -5.81 26.07
CA TYR A 449 -0.08 -6.71 26.76
C TYR A 449 -0.63 -8.14 26.77
N ARG A 450 0.22 -9.11 27.10
CA ARG A 450 -0.16 -10.52 27.27
C ARG A 450 0.42 -11.05 28.58
N GLU A 451 -0.39 -11.84 29.28
CA GLU A 451 0.09 -12.58 30.45
C GLU A 451 0.52 -14.00 30.08
N SER A 452 1.64 -14.45 30.59
CA SER A 452 2.15 -15.81 30.38
C SER A 452 2.85 -16.33 31.64
N VAL A 453 3.37 -17.54 31.56
CA VAL A 453 4.12 -18.19 32.62
C VAL A 453 5.51 -18.59 32.13
N GLN A 454 6.52 -18.53 33.01
CA GLN A 454 7.90 -18.92 32.70
C GLN A 454 8.28 -20.32 33.18
N SER A 455 7.52 -20.88 34.13
CA SER A 455 7.78 -22.20 34.68
C SER A 455 6.47 -22.98 34.86
N ASP A 456 6.58 -24.26 35.05
CA ASP A 456 5.45 -25.10 35.45
C ASP A 456 5.24 -25.10 36.99
N ASN A 457 4.06 -25.54 37.41
CA ASN A 457 3.77 -25.91 38.79
C ASN A 457 3.45 -27.41 38.92
N LYS A 458 4.03 -28.23 38.04
CA LYS A 458 3.83 -29.68 37.97
C LYS A 458 4.07 -30.37 39.30
N GLY A 459 3.16 -31.27 39.70
CA GLY A 459 3.16 -31.94 41.01
C GLY A 459 2.68 -31.06 42.17
N ARG A 460 2.28 -29.80 41.91
CA ARG A 460 1.76 -28.86 42.90
C ARG A 460 0.50 -28.17 42.44
N PRO A 461 -0.56 -28.94 42.08
CA PRO A 461 -1.77 -28.35 41.53
C PRO A 461 -2.41 -27.35 42.49
N PHE A 462 -3.09 -26.37 41.91
CA PHE A 462 -3.88 -25.43 42.67
C PHE A 462 -5.33 -25.92 42.77
N GLU A 463 -5.88 -25.89 44.00
CA GLU A 463 -7.27 -26.30 44.29
C GLU A 463 -8.20 -25.11 44.12
N GLY A 464 -9.14 -25.18 43.16
CA GLY A 464 -10.28 -24.28 43.05
C GLY A 464 -11.53 -24.92 43.64
N LYS A 465 -12.18 -24.22 44.56
CA LYS A 465 -13.42 -24.67 45.22
C LYS A 465 -14.62 -23.95 44.68
N SER A 466 -15.73 -24.68 44.48
CA SER A 466 -17.02 -24.06 44.15
C SER A 466 -17.55 -23.23 45.34
N PRO A 467 -18.39 -22.19 45.06
CA PRO A 467 -18.98 -21.39 46.15
C PRO A 467 -19.70 -22.21 47.21
N ASN A 468 -20.38 -23.27 46.81
CA ASN A 468 -21.04 -24.22 47.74
C ASN A 468 -20.05 -25.20 48.41
N ARG A 469 -18.73 -25.19 48.05
CA ARG A 469 -17.65 -26.05 48.56
C ARG A 469 -17.79 -27.54 48.27
N HIS A 470 -18.75 -27.96 47.45
CA HIS A 470 -19.01 -29.36 47.11
C HIS A 470 -18.13 -29.86 45.96
N ASN A 471 -17.69 -28.98 45.08
CA ASN A 471 -16.82 -29.34 43.95
C ASN A 471 -15.43 -28.73 44.13
N ARG A 472 -14.43 -29.47 43.65
CA ARG A 472 -13.04 -29.06 43.66
C ARG A 472 -12.39 -29.44 42.35
N PHE A 473 -11.60 -28.54 41.79
CA PHE A 473 -10.81 -28.75 40.57
C PHE A 473 -9.35 -28.48 40.88
N TYR A 474 -8.47 -29.37 40.42
CA TYR A 474 -7.05 -29.29 40.65
C TYR A 474 -6.36 -29.04 39.30
N ILE A 475 -5.71 -27.89 39.18
CA ILE A 475 -5.13 -27.42 37.93
C ILE A 475 -3.64 -27.18 38.07
N GLU A 476 -2.92 -27.57 37.05
CA GLU A 476 -1.52 -27.22 36.77
C GLU A 476 -1.43 -26.38 35.52
N THR A 477 -0.42 -25.50 35.45
CA THR A 477 -0.11 -24.66 34.28
C THR A 477 1.36 -24.77 33.95
N GLU A 478 1.67 -24.72 32.64
CA GLU A 478 3.03 -24.70 32.11
C GLU A 478 3.11 -23.88 30.82
N PRO A 479 4.30 -23.32 30.48
CA PRO A 479 4.47 -22.64 29.23
C PRO A 479 4.40 -23.61 28.04
N LEU A 480 3.76 -23.23 26.97
CA LEU A 480 3.83 -23.95 25.70
C LEU A 480 5.17 -23.65 25.00
N PRO A 481 5.75 -24.61 24.26
CA PRO A 481 6.91 -24.37 23.42
C PRO A 481 6.64 -23.28 22.39
N ASP A 482 7.64 -22.45 22.07
CA ASP A 482 7.50 -21.33 21.14
C ASP A 482 6.98 -21.76 19.77
N ILE A 483 7.46 -22.89 19.25
CA ILE A 483 6.98 -23.45 17.98
C ILE A 483 5.47 -23.74 17.99
N VAL A 484 4.94 -24.23 19.10
CA VAL A 484 3.51 -24.51 19.25
C VAL A 484 2.72 -23.21 19.30
N VAL A 485 3.22 -22.19 20.01
CA VAL A 485 2.61 -20.86 20.06
C VAL A 485 2.56 -20.22 18.69
N GLU A 486 3.63 -20.34 17.88
CA GLU A 486 3.69 -19.86 16.51
C GLU A 486 2.65 -20.54 15.63
N LYS A 487 2.51 -21.87 15.72
CA LYS A 487 1.55 -22.65 14.93
C LYS A 487 0.10 -22.33 15.31
N LEU A 488 -0.18 -22.16 16.59
CA LEU A 488 -1.48 -21.70 17.09
C LEU A 488 -1.81 -20.30 16.55
N ARG A 489 -0.83 -19.39 16.58
CA ARG A 489 -0.98 -18.02 16.06
C ARG A 489 -1.17 -17.99 14.53
N ALA A 490 -0.52 -18.89 13.80
CA ALA A 490 -0.69 -19.07 12.35
C ALA A 490 -2.06 -19.63 11.94
N GLY A 491 -2.88 -20.09 12.93
CA GLY A 491 -4.20 -20.65 12.66
C GLY A 491 -4.18 -22.09 12.13
N GLU A 492 -3.09 -22.82 12.32
CA GLU A 492 -3.00 -24.25 11.93
C GLU A 492 -3.95 -25.12 12.75
N PHE A 493 -4.31 -24.66 13.95
CA PHE A 493 -5.27 -25.31 14.83
C PHE A 493 -6.56 -24.48 14.92
N ARG A 494 -7.72 -25.19 14.86
CA ARG A 494 -9.02 -24.54 14.98
C ARG A 494 -9.25 -24.09 16.43
N ASP A 495 -9.54 -22.82 16.61
CA ASP A 495 -9.90 -22.25 17.92
C ASP A 495 -11.26 -22.74 18.42
N GLY A 496 -11.39 -22.86 19.74
CA GLY A 496 -12.62 -23.29 20.44
C GLY A 496 -12.54 -24.68 21.06
N ALA A 497 -13.73 -25.22 21.40
CA ALA A 497 -13.86 -26.55 22.00
C ALA A 497 -13.52 -27.66 20.99
N VAL A 498 -12.63 -28.58 21.35
CA VAL A 498 -12.23 -29.73 20.52
C VAL A 498 -13.18 -30.89 20.79
N ARG A 499 -13.93 -31.34 19.79
CA ARG A 499 -14.83 -32.50 19.94
C ARG A 499 -14.07 -33.76 20.27
N SER A 500 -14.64 -34.63 21.14
CA SER A 500 -13.96 -35.86 21.59
C SER A 500 -13.50 -36.79 20.45
N LYS A 501 -14.23 -36.81 19.33
CA LYS A 501 -13.85 -37.59 18.15
C LYS A 501 -12.63 -37.02 17.42
N ASP A 502 -12.42 -35.71 17.47
CA ASP A 502 -11.37 -34.98 16.77
C ASP A 502 -10.09 -34.84 17.65
N ALA A 503 -10.22 -35.08 18.98
CA ALA A 503 -9.14 -34.88 19.95
C ALA A 503 -7.90 -35.73 19.67
N LYS A 504 -8.09 -36.93 19.10
CA LYS A 504 -6.97 -37.81 18.72
C LYS A 504 -6.14 -37.21 17.59
N GLU A 505 -6.80 -36.73 16.53
CA GLU A 505 -6.16 -36.12 15.36
C GLU A 505 -5.43 -34.82 15.77
N VAL A 506 -6.11 -33.94 16.50
CA VAL A 506 -5.52 -32.70 16.99
C VAL A 506 -4.33 -32.98 17.93
N GLY A 507 -4.44 -33.98 18.82
CA GLY A 507 -3.33 -34.36 19.69
C GLY A 507 -2.13 -34.95 18.93
N ASP A 508 -2.36 -35.69 17.85
CA ASP A 508 -1.30 -36.22 17.00
C ASP A 508 -0.57 -35.07 16.27
N GLN A 509 -1.28 -34.03 15.82
CA GLN A 509 -0.67 -32.82 15.25
C GLN A 509 0.21 -32.07 16.26
N PHE A 510 -0.24 -31.87 17.51
CA PHE A 510 0.58 -31.27 18.56
C PHE A 510 1.85 -32.09 18.87
N ALA A 511 1.78 -33.42 18.75
CA ALA A 511 2.94 -34.29 18.95
C ALA A 511 4.02 -34.10 17.87
N GLU A 512 3.68 -33.68 16.66
CA GLU A 512 4.64 -33.34 15.60
C GLU A 512 5.52 -32.14 16.00
N TYR A 513 5.02 -31.28 16.87
CA TYR A 513 5.74 -30.11 17.42
C TYR A 513 6.35 -30.39 18.81
N GLY A 514 6.51 -31.66 19.18
CA GLY A 514 7.24 -32.08 20.38
C GLY A 514 6.42 -32.15 21.68
N MET A 515 5.08 -32.00 21.60
CA MET A 515 4.21 -32.17 22.77
C MET A 515 3.97 -33.67 23.07
N ASP A 516 3.70 -33.98 24.37
CA ASP A 516 3.36 -35.33 24.77
C ASP A 516 2.06 -35.80 24.12
N LYS A 517 2.17 -36.86 23.31
CA LYS A 517 1.09 -37.37 22.48
C LYS A 517 -0.12 -37.88 23.27
N ASP A 518 0.13 -38.58 24.40
CA ASP A 518 -0.92 -39.21 25.19
C ASP A 518 -1.68 -38.15 25.99
N MET A 519 -0.99 -37.09 26.42
CA MET A 519 -1.57 -35.93 27.05
C MET A 519 -2.41 -35.13 26.06
N MET A 520 -1.86 -34.78 24.89
CA MET A 520 -2.54 -33.92 23.93
C MET A 520 -3.77 -34.56 23.27
N ARG A 521 -3.85 -35.88 23.22
CA ARG A 521 -5.07 -36.58 22.76
C ARG A 521 -6.27 -36.41 23.71
N LYS A 522 -6.06 -35.83 24.89
CA LYS A 522 -7.09 -35.51 25.87
C LYS A 522 -7.45 -34.01 25.87
N ILE A 523 -7.15 -33.30 24.80
CA ILE A 523 -7.41 -31.89 24.65
C ILE A 523 -8.91 -31.60 24.74
N TYR A 524 -9.27 -30.54 25.48
CA TYR A 524 -10.62 -30.05 25.65
C TYR A 524 -10.91 -28.83 24.80
N ALA A 525 -10.00 -27.86 24.78
CA ALA A 525 -10.19 -26.62 24.06
C ALA A 525 -8.86 -25.92 23.73
N ILE A 526 -8.91 -25.11 22.69
CA ILE A 526 -7.90 -24.13 22.31
C ILE A 526 -8.54 -22.75 22.42
N ASN A 527 -7.85 -21.79 23.03
CA ASN A 527 -8.28 -20.40 23.07
C ASN A 527 -7.10 -19.50 22.71
N GLY A 528 -7.11 -19.00 21.46
CA GLY A 528 -5.98 -18.30 20.87
C GLY A 528 -4.72 -19.15 20.89
N THR A 529 -3.73 -18.75 21.68
CA THR A 529 -2.48 -19.49 21.86
C THR A 529 -2.44 -20.32 23.14
N ASN A 530 -3.59 -20.55 23.81
CA ASN A 530 -3.66 -21.29 25.05
C ASN A 530 -4.40 -22.61 24.86
N VAL A 531 -4.03 -23.64 25.60
CA VAL A 531 -4.57 -25.00 25.45
C VAL A 531 -5.04 -25.53 26.78
N LEU A 532 -6.23 -26.16 26.80
CA LEU A 532 -6.78 -26.87 27.96
C LEU A 532 -6.78 -28.38 27.71
N VAL A 533 -6.21 -29.14 28.63
CA VAL A 533 -6.14 -30.60 28.56
C VAL A 533 -6.77 -31.22 29.80
N ASN A 534 -7.52 -32.31 29.61
CA ASN A 534 -8.02 -33.13 30.69
C ASN A 534 -7.05 -34.31 31.00
N ASP A 535 -6.22 -34.15 31.97
CA ASP A 535 -5.25 -35.19 32.40
C ASP A 535 -5.71 -35.98 33.66
N THR A 536 -7.01 -35.96 33.92
CA THR A 536 -7.59 -36.71 35.04
C THR A 536 -7.69 -38.20 34.75
N LYS A 537 -7.81 -39.03 35.80
CA LYS A 537 -8.05 -40.46 35.69
C LYS A 537 -9.31 -40.86 36.47
N GLY A 538 -10.32 -41.36 35.73
CA GLY A 538 -11.46 -42.04 36.35
C GLY A 538 -12.41 -41.18 37.17
N ILE A 539 -12.55 -39.87 36.86
CA ILE A 539 -13.45 -38.97 37.56
C ILE A 539 -14.90 -39.16 37.10
N GLN A 540 -15.79 -39.53 38.00
CA GLN A 540 -17.21 -39.66 37.72
C GLN A 540 -17.86 -38.29 37.41
N ASN A 541 -18.81 -38.28 36.48
CA ASN A 541 -19.61 -37.10 36.08
C ASN A 541 -18.80 -35.92 35.49
N LEU A 542 -17.50 -36.09 35.21
CA LEU A 542 -16.67 -35.01 34.67
C LEU A 542 -17.13 -34.57 33.26
N HIS A 543 -17.62 -35.52 32.48
CA HIS A 543 -18.10 -35.24 31.10
C HIS A 543 -19.32 -34.29 31.09
N GLU A 544 -20.16 -34.29 32.13
CA GLU A 544 -21.32 -33.38 32.25
C GLU A 544 -20.88 -31.93 32.55
N THR A 545 -19.70 -31.74 33.12
CA THR A 545 -19.18 -30.41 33.46
C THR A 545 -18.18 -29.88 32.43
N ARG A 546 -17.93 -30.62 31.35
CA ARG A 546 -16.91 -30.30 30.34
C ARG A 546 -17.04 -28.89 29.80
N GLU A 547 -18.21 -28.49 29.31
CA GLU A 547 -18.45 -27.17 28.75
C GLU A 547 -18.22 -26.07 29.80
N LEU A 548 -18.65 -26.29 31.06
CA LEU A 548 -18.44 -25.34 32.14
C LEU A 548 -16.97 -25.20 32.55
N ILE A 549 -16.18 -26.26 32.39
CA ILE A 549 -14.71 -26.22 32.58
C ILE A 549 -14.07 -25.38 31.45
N ILE A 550 -14.50 -25.57 30.21
CA ILE A 550 -14.02 -24.79 29.08
C ILE A 550 -14.38 -23.30 29.24
N ASP A 551 -15.60 -22.99 29.70
CA ASP A 551 -16.03 -21.62 29.96
C ASP A 551 -15.15 -20.95 31.04
N GLY A 552 -14.89 -21.66 32.16
CA GLY A 552 -14.01 -21.17 33.21
C GLY A 552 -12.55 -20.93 32.75
N PHE A 553 -12.05 -21.77 31.87
CA PHE A 553 -10.76 -21.58 31.21
C PHE A 553 -10.80 -20.35 30.29
N ASN A 554 -11.81 -20.23 29.41
CA ASN A 554 -11.97 -19.13 28.49
C ASN A 554 -12.05 -17.76 29.20
N ASP A 555 -12.73 -17.70 30.37
CA ASP A 555 -12.80 -16.49 31.18
C ASP A 555 -11.41 -16.01 31.60
N VAL A 556 -10.52 -16.94 32.00
CA VAL A 556 -9.15 -16.58 32.40
C VAL A 556 -8.27 -16.26 31.21
N CYS A 557 -8.46 -16.96 30.08
CA CYS A 557 -7.73 -16.62 28.84
C CYS A 557 -7.99 -15.19 28.36
N LYS A 558 -9.20 -14.67 28.58
CA LYS A 558 -9.58 -13.28 28.24
C LYS A 558 -9.07 -12.26 29.26
N LYS A 559 -9.04 -12.63 30.55
CA LYS A 559 -8.66 -11.76 31.67
C LYS A 559 -7.76 -12.51 32.64
N GLY A 560 -6.47 -12.35 32.43
CA GLY A 560 -5.44 -12.95 33.27
C GLY A 560 -5.45 -12.45 34.71
N PRO A 561 -4.76 -13.14 35.62
CA PRO A 561 -4.77 -12.82 37.05
C PRO A 561 -3.81 -11.70 37.49
N VAL A 562 -2.91 -11.23 36.61
CA VAL A 562 -1.86 -10.26 36.99
C VAL A 562 -2.32 -8.82 36.71
N ALA A 563 -2.79 -8.56 35.50
CA ALA A 563 -3.14 -7.22 35.00
C ALA A 563 -4.46 -7.18 34.23
N ASP A 564 -5.30 -8.21 34.30
CA ASP A 564 -6.51 -8.40 33.51
C ASP A 564 -6.24 -8.45 31.99
N GLU A 565 -5.00 -8.75 31.57
CA GLU A 565 -4.60 -8.87 30.17
C GLU A 565 -4.81 -10.32 29.66
N PRO A 566 -5.03 -10.52 28.34
CA PRO A 566 -5.24 -11.86 27.79
C PRO A 566 -4.02 -12.77 27.98
N LEU A 567 -4.28 -14.06 28.20
CA LEU A 567 -3.21 -15.06 28.30
C LEU A 567 -2.60 -15.39 26.95
N MET A 568 -1.31 -15.75 26.96
CA MET A 568 -0.58 -16.20 25.77
C MET A 568 0.37 -17.37 26.12
N GLY A 569 0.28 -18.43 25.30
CA GLY A 569 1.26 -19.53 25.35
C GLY A 569 1.20 -20.39 26.60
N VAL A 570 0.01 -20.61 27.17
CA VAL A 570 -0.17 -21.36 28.39
C VAL A 570 -0.88 -22.69 28.16
N LEU A 571 -0.28 -23.79 28.60
CA LEU A 571 -0.95 -25.07 28.71
C LEU A 571 -1.58 -25.19 30.10
N VAL A 572 -2.89 -25.40 30.15
CA VAL A 572 -3.66 -25.62 31.39
C VAL A 572 -4.06 -27.08 31.45
N ARG A 573 -3.66 -27.75 32.52
CA ARG A 573 -3.92 -29.18 32.75
C ARG A 573 -4.87 -29.36 33.93
N LEU A 574 -6.03 -29.95 33.68
CA LEU A 574 -6.89 -30.44 34.73
C LEU A 574 -6.39 -31.82 35.17
N VAL A 575 -5.74 -31.90 36.32
CA VAL A 575 -5.06 -33.14 36.81
C VAL A 575 -5.93 -33.99 37.74
N ASP A 576 -6.86 -33.37 38.46
CA ASP A 576 -7.82 -34.07 39.32
C ASP A 576 -9.09 -33.24 39.54
N ALA A 577 -10.19 -33.88 39.91
CA ALA A 577 -11.42 -33.20 40.30
C ALA A 577 -12.21 -34.03 41.33
N LYS A 578 -12.91 -33.34 42.22
CA LYS A 578 -13.90 -33.94 43.12
C LYS A 578 -15.23 -33.27 42.88
N LEU A 579 -16.19 -34.02 42.39
CA LEU A 579 -17.52 -33.52 41.99
C LEU A 579 -18.59 -34.11 42.90
N HIS A 580 -19.60 -33.30 43.21
CA HIS A 580 -20.77 -33.77 43.96
C HIS A 580 -21.59 -34.70 43.06
N GLU A 581 -22.24 -35.70 43.63
CA GLU A 581 -23.02 -36.71 42.91
C GLU A 581 -24.26 -36.10 42.24
N ASP A 582 -24.90 -35.14 42.91
CA ASP A 582 -26.10 -34.47 42.43
C ASP A 582 -25.74 -33.33 41.45
N ALA A 583 -26.33 -33.36 40.25
CA ALA A 583 -26.13 -32.40 39.16
C ALA A 583 -26.48 -30.94 39.57
N ILE A 584 -27.46 -30.74 40.46
CA ILE A 584 -27.87 -29.41 40.94
C ILE A 584 -26.68 -28.66 41.58
N HIS A 585 -25.77 -29.38 42.23
CA HIS A 585 -24.60 -28.81 42.87
C HIS A 585 -23.44 -28.58 41.90
N ARG A 586 -23.50 -28.97 40.62
CA ARG A 586 -22.48 -28.85 39.58
C ARG A 586 -22.83 -27.82 38.49
N GLY A 587 -23.83 -27.00 38.67
CA GLY A 587 -24.28 -26.02 37.69
C GLY A 587 -23.27 -24.91 37.41
N PRO A 588 -23.53 -24.04 36.39
CA PRO A 588 -22.60 -22.99 35.96
C PRO A 588 -22.12 -22.08 37.09
N ALA A 589 -23.03 -21.66 37.99
CA ALA A 589 -22.71 -20.78 39.13
C ALA A 589 -21.75 -21.41 40.14
N GLN A 590 -21.55 -22.73 40.10
CA GLN A 590 -20.64 -23.45 40.98
C GLN A 590 -19.33 -23.84 40.27
N THR A 591 -19.43 -24.37 39.05
CA THR A 591 -18.29 -24.94 38.31
C THR A 591 -17.40 -23.85 37.71
N ILE A 592 -17.99 -22.88 37.01
CA ILE A 592 -17.20 -21.83 36.30
C ILE A 592 -16.31 -21.04 37.29
N PRO A 593 -16.83 -20.51 38.43
CA PRO A 593 -15.97 -19.80 39.37
C PRO A 593 -14.88 -20.69 40.00
N ALA A 594 -15.18 -21.98 40.24
CA ALA A 594 -14.22 -22.92 40.80
C ALA A 594 -13.05 -23.17 39.83
N VAL A 595 -13.33 -23.43 38.57
CA VAL A 595 -12.33 -23.63 37.52
C VAL A 595 -11.53 -22.35 37.33
N ARG A 596 -12.19 -21.21 37.17
CA ARG A 596 -11.52 -19.91 37.04
C ARG A 596 -10.55 -19.64 38.17
N ASN A 597 -10.94 -19.87 39.41
CA ASN A 597 -10.06 -19.69 40.56
C ASN A 597 -8.90 -20.71 40.56
N ALA A 598 -9.15 -21.95 40.11
CA ALA A 598 -8.10 -22.96 39.99
C ALA A 598 -7.05 -22.58 38.93
N VAL A 599 -7.49 -22.13 37.75
CA VAL A 599 -6.59 -21.67 36.68
C VAL A 599 -5.79 -20.45 37.14
N LYS A 600 -6.44 -19.43 37.68
CA LYS A 600 -5.77 -18.21 38.19
C LYS A 600 -4.73 -18.55 39.26
N GLY A 601 -5.08 -19.41 40.21
CA GLY A 601 -4.17 -19.81 41.27
C GLY A 601 -2.99 -20.67 40.81
N ALA A 602 -3.19 -21.56 39.84
CA ALA A 602 -2.12 -22.33 39.21
C ALA A 602 -1.18 -21.41 38.43
N PHE A 603 -1.72 -20.51 37.63
CA PHE A 603 -0.97 -19.51 36.88
C PHE A 603 -0.05 -18.69 37.78
N MET A 604 -0.55 -18.17 38.89
CA MET A 604 0.24 -17.39 39.86
C MET A 604 1.38 -18.18 40.51
N ARG A 605 1.32 -19.52 40.54
CA ARG A 605 2.39 -20.39 41.00
C ARG A 605 3.44 -20.71 39.95
N SER A 606 3.17 -20.43 38.69
CA SER A 606 4.02 -20.79 37.56
C SER A 606 4.91 -19.62 37.08
N ARG A 607 5.31 -18.71 37.96
CA ARG A 607 6.11 -17.51 37.68
C ARG A 607 5.49 -16.68 36.56
N PRO A 608 4.42 -15.96 36.85
CA PRO A 608 3.73 -15.14 35.83
C PRO A 608 4.64 -14.02 35.31
N VAL A 609 4.47 -13.72 34.02
CA VAL A 609 5.15 -12.63 33.31
C VAL A 609 4.17 -11.89 32.46
N ILE A 610 4.50 -10.64 32.12
CA ILE A 610 3.79 -9.82 31.15
C ILE A 610 4.69 -9.68 29.93
N PHE A 611 4.16 -10.00 28.76
CA PHE A 611 4.80 -9.73 27.49
C PHE A 611 4.37 -8.38 26.96
N GLU A 612 5.35 -7.61 26.54
CA GLU A 612 5.18 -6.34 25.83
C GLU A 612 5.21 -6.59 24.33
N PRO A 613 4.37 -5.88 23.53
CA PRO A 613 4.44 -6.00 22.09
C PRO A 613 5.70 -5.34 21.54
N ILE A 614 6.37 -6.03 20.61
CA ILE A 614 7.57 -5.55 19.95
C ILE A 614 7.27 -5.46 18.45
N GLN A 615 7.65 -4.33 17.82
CA GLN A 615 7.62 -4.15 16.37
C GLN A 615 8.99 -4.46 15.78
N LYS A 616 8.97 -5.08 14.61
CA LYS A 616 10.14 -5.18 13.74
C LYS A 616 10.11 -4.00 12.77
N ILE A 617 11.17 -3.20 12.77
CA ILE A 617 11.31 -2.03 11.92
C ILE A 617 12.45 -2.28 10.96
N GLN A 618 12.23 -2.03 9.67
CA GLN A 618 13.25 -2.07 8.64
C GLN A 618 13.49 -0.64 8.13
N ILE A 619 14.74 -0.20 8.11
CA ILE A 619 15.12 1.13 7.66
C ILE A 619 16.17 0.99 6.56
N ASP A 620 15.82 1.43 5.36
CA ASP A 620 16.74 1.51 4.23
C ASP A 620 17.37 2.90 4.20
N SER A 621 18.67 2.98 4.28
CA SER A 621 19.39 4.26 4.26
C SER A 621 20.71 4.18 3.50
N PRO A 622 21.18 5.31 2.91
CA PRO A 622 22.54 5.40 2.38
C PRO A 622 23.59 5.12 3.47
N ASN A 623 24.69 4.51 3.06
CA ASN A 623 25.75 4.09 4.00
C ASN A 623 26.36 5.23 4.83
N ASP A 624 26.37 6.44 4.31
CA ASP A 624 26.94 7.64 4.95
C ASP A 624 26.11 8.14 6.14
N VAL A 625 24.80 7.84 6.19
CA VAL A 625 23.90 8.28 7.27
C VAL A 625 23.52 7.17 8.26
N ILE A 626 23.98 5.94 8.04
CA ILE A 626 23.61 4.77 8.85
C ILE A 626 23.95 4.95 10.34
N GLY A 627 25.05 5.64 10.66
CA GLY A 627 25.42 5.93 12.04
C GLY A 627 24.40 6.80 12.78
N GLY A 628 23.75 7.74 12.07
CA GLY A 628 22.67 8.56 12.61
C GLY A 628 21.42 7.72 12.90
N VAL A 629 21.02 6.86 11.95
CA VAL A 629 19.87 5.94 12.08
C VAL A 629 20.08 5.01 13.28
N THR A 630 21.24 4.35 13.34
CA THR A 630 21.59 3.43 14.44
C THR A 630 21.52 4.11 15.81
N ARG A 631 22.03 5.34 15.90
CA ARG A 631 21.97 6.11 17.16
C ARG A 631 20.53 6.42 17.56
N GLU A 632 19.69 6.89 16.62
CA GLU A 632 18.29 7.22 16.90
C GLU A 632 17.48 6.01 17.37
N VAL A 633 17.68 4.85 16.73
CA VAL A 633 16.99 3.61 17.13
C VAL A 633 17.48 3.11 18.48
N SER A 634 18.81 3.14 18.72
CA SER A 634 19.37 2.69 20.00
C SER A 634 18.95 3.59 21.17
N THR A 635 18.81 4.91 20.97
CA THR A 635 18.31 5.82 22.01
C THR A 635 16.85 5.53 22.38
N ARG A 636 16.09 4.92 21.45
CA ARG A 636 14.70 4.47 21.65
C ARG A 636 14.57 3.00 22.04
N ARG A 637 15.64 2.39 22.55
CA ARG A 637 15.72 0.98 22.98
C ARG A 637 15.52 -0.04 21.84
N GLY A 638 15.70 0.35 20.59
CA GLY A 638 15.71 -0.57 19.47
C GLY A 638 16.97 -1.44 19.48
N ILE A 639 16.82 -2.72 19.20
CA ILE A 639 17.91 -3.68 19.09
C ILE A 639 18.12 -4.00 17.62
N ILE A 640 19.36 -3.84 17.14
CA ILE A 640 19.73 -4.18 15.76
C ILE A 640 19.76 -5.70 15.63
N GLU A 641 19.03 -6.24 14.65
CA GLU A 641 19.04 -7.67 14.32
C GLU A 641 20.00 -7.97 13.16
N ASP A 642 19.93 -7.18 12.08
CA ASP A 642 20.70 -7.41 10.87
C ASP A 642 20.98 -6.10 10.12
N MET A 643 22.09 -6.05 9.34
CA MET A 643 22.50 -4.88 8.57
C MET A 643 23.07 -5.29 7.20
N PRO A 644 22.29 -5.91 6.30
CA PRO A 644 22.77 -6.20 4.96
C PRO A 644 23.02 -4.90 4.17
N VAL A 645 24.07 -4.92 3.35
CA VAL A 645 24.45 -3.81 2.46
C VAL A 645 24.33 -4.27 1.02
N GLU A 646 23.41 -3.66 0.27
CA GLU A 646 23.25 -3.91 -1.17
C GLU A 646 23.28 -2.60 -1.94
N ASP A 647 24.06 -2.55 -3.01
CA ASP A 647 24.12 -1.40 -3.95
C ASP A 647 24.31 -0.01 -3.31
N GLY A 648 25.06 0.07 -2.18
CA GLY A 648 25.32 1.32 -1.49
C GLY A 648 24.19 1.80 -0.57
N VAL A 649 23.16 0.96 -0.37
CA VAL A 649 22.09 1.12 0.61
C VAL A 649 22.28 0.08 1.71
N THR A 650 22.22 0.50 2.96
CA THR A 650 22.17 -0.40 4.10
C THR A 650 20.75 -0.54 4.57
N THR A 651 20.24 -1.76 4.57
CA THR A 651 18.97 -2.12 5.18
C THR A 651 19.22 -2.54 6.62
N VAL A 652 18.70 -1.82 7.59
CA VAL A 652 18.85 -2.19 9.00
C VAL A 652 17.54 -2.67 9.57
N SER A 653 17.54 -3.89 10.08
CA SER A 653 16.40 -4.47 10.78
C SER A 653 16.57 -4.26 12.29
N TYR A 654 15.53 -3.73 12.92
CA TYR A 654 15.48 -3.46 14.36
C TYR A 654 14.26 -4.10 14.98
N THR A 655 14.37 -4.49 16.24
CA THR A 655 13.21 -4.70 17.13
C THR A 655 13.02 -3.50 18.04
N HIS A 656 11.79 -3.04 18.19
CA HIS A 656 11.45 -1.89 19.01
C HIS A 656 10.18 -2.13 19.82
N LEU A 657 10.15 -1.66 21.07
CA LEU A 657 8.93 -1.65 21.89
C LEU A 657 7.89 -0.71 21.28
N THR A 658 6.65 -1.17 21.15
CA THR A 658 5.52 -0.39 20.61
C THR A 658 4.94 0.62 21.60
N LEU A 659 5.63 0.90 22.70
CA LEU A 659 5.19 1.91 23.65
C LEU A 659 5.24 3.30 23.03
N PRO A 660 4.23 4.16 23.29
CA PRO A 660 4.29 5.58 22.94
C PRO A 660 5.40 6.24 23.76
N THR A 661 6.62 6.22 23.20
CA THR A 661 7.82 6.73 23.86
C THR A 661 7.98 8.23 23.74
N SER A 662 7.07 8.91 23.06
CA SER A 662 7.12 10.35 22.83
C SER A 662 6.86 11.19 24.09
N LYS A 663 6.54 10.58 25.26
CA LYS A 663 6.23 11.28 26.51
C LYS A 663 7.00 10.80 27.73
N ILE A 664 8.14 10.14 27.55
CA ILE A 664 9.01 9.83 28.68
C ILE A 664 10.28 10.67 28.59
#